data_660323f8fe11132513635d4955e991e4
#
_entry.id   660323f8fe11132513635d4955e991e4
#
_cell.length_a   1.000
_cell.length_b   1.000
_cell.length_c   1.000
_cell.angle_alpha   90.00
_cell.angle_beta   90.00
_cell.angle_gamma   90.00
#
_symmetry.space_group_name_H-M   'P 1'
#
loop_
_entity.id
_entity.type
_entity.pdbx_description
1 polymer ?
#
loop_
_entity_poly.entity_id
_entity_poly.type
_entity_poly.pdbx_seq_one_letter_code
_entity_poly.pdbx_strand_id
1 'polypeptide(L)'
;MQALCKRPPHPRPPGRPRVSSARASAFALAAIWAFAADASPGAETAAGSMTALVQADWIEQDRRLVLPPRPIEPAPTAAAGTVATHEDAAGGCDGRKTGRFGFHTASGEQDPWWQVDLGRPVPLDRVVIYNRTDAPPERTARIQVQVAREPGAASFKTVYEHNGKVFYGSRESQPLTVDFSKAGVTARIVRLRVPGRCSFALEEVEVYGRDDPRVNLALDRPADQKSVGPYSRRRAATAKTAPAESVPPAHEPFSLAHIRAVVERGRRLAHRLGKITAPQRLAPLLAGLDDLDERLDGIEAAGGAAEPVRRDRYFEARRLLRQIAFCNPRLDFDRILFIKRHDPGGLYHMVHQYYGFGAVAGGGLFVLSDPFSDEPEVTNLLETAVVEQGRLAGRRLEPGSFLSPELSFDGRTILFAYTQGEGERPEWSPRACYHIFRVAADGTGLVQLTDGPWEDFDPCFLPGGRIAFISTRRGGYLRCGGSAPPWDSPTYTLYSMAGDGSDVICLSYHETQEWHPSVDNNGMLIYTRWDYVDRDTNIAHHIWNCYPDGRDPRSFHGNYPVKRESRPWMEMSPRAIPGSNKYVATAAAHHGHAFGSLVAIDYRPEDDGAMAQVERLTPDVPLPESEGGKAAIRGLMAYGTPWPLSEDDYLCVYDGRAANRGIYWIDRFGNRELLYRDREISCLSPIPLRPRPAPPALPERTTQTAAARAETPAAAATIAVMNVYDGDFQWPEGVKITALRIIQVLPKTTPPVDLPRIGAGTETNARAVLGTVPVEADGSAFFEAPVGKLIYFQALGEEGMAVQSMRSATYVHPGERLTCQGCHEPKHRPPSRQEPPLALLREPSPIRPAPDGANPFSYPRLVQPVLDRHCVECHRAKNALDLDGSLAAAHGWTRSYQNLAAKYGFYFSVSNGSINAGAHGGGRTTAGRFGARASKLLNYLDRRHYGVELPAEDSGRIALWLDCNSEFYGSYHDTERQTRGEVVLPRLD
;
A
#
# COMPACT_ATOMS: atom_id res chain seq x y z
N MET A 1 47.18 12.08 7.39
CA MET A 1 48.22 11.01 7.49
C MET A 1 47.59 9.76 6.94
N GLN A 2 47.92 9.42 5.70
CA GLN A 2 47.51 8.21 4.99
C GLN A 2 48.23 7.00 5.57
N ALA A 3 47.54 5.92 5.88
CA ALA A 3 48.14 4.61 6.01
C ALA A 3 47.14 3.54 5.50
N LEU A 4 47.58 2.94 4.39
CA LEU A 4 47.03 1.78 3.70
C LEU A 4 46.80 0.57 4.63
N CYS A 5 45.64 -0.08 4.57
CA CYS A 5 45.48 -1.47 4.95
C CYS A 5 44.89 -2.26 3.77
N LYS A 6 45.77 -3.00 3.09
CA LYS A 6 45.38 -4.02 2.11
C LYS A 6 44.87 -5.25 2.87
N ARG A 7 43.68 -5.74 2.51
CA ARG A 7 43.18 -7.07 2.94
C ARG A 7 43.70 -8.17 2.03
N PRO A 8 43.99 -9.38 2.53
CA PRO A 8 44.35 -10.54 1.72
C PRO A 8 43.13 -11.18 1.07
N PRO A 9 43.27 -11.85 -0.10
CA PRO A 9 42.17 -12.48 -0.80
C PRO A 9 41.73 -13.80 -0.16
N HIS A 10 40.41 -13.99 -0.04
CA HIS A 10 39.80 -15.26 0.35
C HIS A 10 39.91 -16.32 -0.78
N PRO A 11 40.07 -17.62 -0.44
CA PRO A 11 40.21 -18.69 -1.43
C PRO A 11 38.86 -19.05 -2.05
N ARG A 12 38.88 -19.28 -3.37
CA ARG A 12 37.71 -19.74 -4.17
C ARG A 12 37.45 -21.25 -3.90
N PRO A 13 36.21 -21.70 -3.83
CA PRO A 13 35.87 -23.12 -3.87
C PRO A 13 35.95 -23.68 -5.30
N PRO A 14 36.18 -25.01 -5.47
CA PRO A 14 36.47 -25.64 -6.75
C PRO A 14 35.25 -25.76 -7.66
N GLY A 15 35.49 -25.61 -8.96
CA GLY A 15 34.51 -25.58 -10.02
C GLY A 15 33.77 -26.91 -10.26
N ARG A 16 32.52 -26.80 -10.63
CA ARG A 16 31.75 -27.85 -11.30
C ARG A 16 31.70 -27.63 -12.82
N PRO A 17 31.63 -28.67 -13.61
CA PRO A 17 31.85 -28.60 -15.06
C PRO A 17 30.70 -27.94 -15.83
N ARG A 18 31.06 -27.21 -16.86
CA ARG A 18 30.13 -26.61 -17.83
C ARG A 18 29.46 -27.73 -18.66
N VAL A 19 28.14 -27.73 -18.67
CA VAL A 19 27.35 -28.39 -19.72
C VAL A 19 26.86 -27.29 -20.67
N SER A 20 27.31 -27.38 -21.91
CA SER A 20 26.87 -26.55 -23.02
C SER A 20 25.47 -26.98 -23.45
N SER A 21 24.47 -26.09 -23.40
CA SER A 21 23.25 -26.22 -24.18
C SER A 21 22.95 -24.88 -24.86
N ALA A 22 23.58 -24.66 -26.01
CA ALA A 22 23.09 -23.73 -27.01
C ALA A 22 21.99 -24.43 -27.83
N ARG A 23 20.95 -23.69 -28.17
CA ARG A 23 19.78 -23.93 -29.04
C ARG A 23 18.49 -24.29 -28.29
N ALA A 24 17.70 -23.24 -28.07
CA ALA A 24 16.27 -23.19 -28.35
C ALA A 24 15.65 -21.96 -27.64
N SER A 25 15.61 -20.81 -28.30
CA SER A 25 14.63 -19.74 -28.04
C SER A 25 14.75 -18.67 -29.15
N ALA A 26 14.38 -19.04 -30.34
CA ALA A 26 14.17 -18.12 -31.46
C ALA A 26 12.98 -18.62 -32.30
N PHE A 27 11.78 -18.62 -31.69
CA PHE A 27 10.52 -18.78 -32.42
C PHE A 27 9.35 -18.42 -31.48
N ALA A 28 9.11 -17.14 -31.30
CA ALA A 28 7.83 -16.61 -30.76
C ALA A 28 7.76 -15.06 -30.81
N LEU A 29 8.21 -14.45 -31.92
CA LEU A 29 8.06 -13.00 -32.13
C LEU A 29 7.80 -12.64 -33.60
N ALA A 30 7.07 -13.49 -34.33
CA ALA A 30 6.74 -13.23 -35.74
C ALA A 30 5.29 -13.67 -36.06
N ALA A 31 4.30 -13.14 -35.35
CA ALA A 31 2.88 -13.35 -35.69
C ALA A 31 1.95 -12.22 -35.22
N ILE A 32 2.36 -10.95 -35.24
CA ILE A 32 1.47 -9.76 -35.03
C ILE A 32 1.74 -8.65 -36.07
N TRP A 33 2.47 -8.89 -37.15
CA TRP A 33 2.71 -7.92 -38.21
C TRP A 33 2.27 -8.44 -39.59
N ALA A 34 0.98 -8.69 -39.75
CA ALA A 34 0.41 -8.99 -41.06
C ALA A 34 -1.03 -8.47 -41.17
N PHE A 35 -1.23 -7.18 -41.01
CA PHE A 35 -2.41 -6.43 -41.49
C PHE A 35 -2.03 -4.94 -41.64
N ALA A 36 -1.12 -4.62 -42.54
CA ALA A 36 -0.93 -3.28 -43.07
C ALA A 36 -0.09 -3.34 -44.36
N ALA A 37 -0.70 -3.77 -45.41
CA ALA A 37 -0.15 -3.58 -46.76
C ALA A 37 -1.31 -3.27 -47.70
N ASP A 38 -1.73 -2.00 -47.65
CA ASP A 38 -2.30 -1.21 -48.74
C ASP A 38 -2.53 0.22 -48.22
N ALA A 39 -1.47 0.98 -48.11
CA ALA A 39 -1.52 2.41 -47.86
C ALA A 39 -0.71 3.12 -48.96
N SER A 40 -1.41 3.97 -49.67
CA SER A 40 -0.85 4.92 -50.65
C SER A 40 0.23 5.82 -49.98
N PRO A 41 1.23 6.34 -50.72
CA PRO A 41 2.39 7.09 -50.15
C PRO A 41 2.02 8.41 -49.40
N GLY A 42 0.75 8.76 -49.25
CA GLY A 42 0.30 9.90 -48.46
C GLY A 42 -0.19 9.52 -47.05
N ALA A 43 -0.25 8.21 -46.67
CA ALA A 43 -0.80 7.76 -45.40
C ALA A 43 0.28 7.57 -44.30
N GLU A 44 1.56 7.49 -44.65
CA GLU A 44 2.65 7.31 -43.66
C GLU A 44 2.93 8.57 -42.82
N THR A 45 2.72 9.77 -43.36
CA THR A 45 2.87 11.03 -42.61
C THR A 45 1.70 11.31 -41.64
N ALA A 46 0.48 10.82 -41.93
CA ALA A 46 -0.67 10.99 -41.06
C ALA A 46 -0.71 10.00 -39.85
N ALA A 47 -0.18 8.79 -40.00
CA ALA A 47 -0.14 7.79 -38.93
C ALA A 47 0.82 8.17 -37.78
N GLY A 48 1.60 9.24 -37.97
CA GLY A 48 2.60 9.75 -37.04
C GLY A 48 2.21 10.96 -36.21
N SER A 49 1.09 11.63 -36.52
CA SER A 49 0.69 12.86 -35.84
C SER A 49 0.12 12.63 -34.44
N MET A 50 0.18 13.66 -33.58
CA MET A 50 -0.46 13.63 -32.25
C MET A 50 -1.97 13.38 -32.36
N THR A 51 -2.61 13.94 -33.39
CA THR A 51 -4.02 13.71 -33.71
C THR A 51 -4.33 12.22 -33.90
N ALA A 52 -3.48 11.47 -34.58
CA ALA A 52 -3.66 10.01 -34.78
C ALA A 52 -3.55 9.24 -33.46
N LEU A 53 -2.63 9.63 -32.57
CA LEU A 53 -2.48 9.05 -31.24
C LEU A 53 -3.73 9.31 -30.38
N VAL A 54 -4.25 10.53 -30.40
CA VAL A 54 -5.48 10.91 -29.69
C VAL A 54 -6.68 10.12 -30.20
N GLN A 55 -6.85 9.97 -31.50
CA GLN A 55 -7.94 9.19 -32.10
C GLN A 55 -7.85 7.70 -31.72
N ALA A 56 -6.65 7.13 -31.74
CA ALA A 56 -6.42 5.76 -31.33
C ALA A 56 -6.73 5.55 -29.82
N ASP A 57 -6.35 6.53 -29.00
CA ASP A 57 -6.61 6.53 -27.56
C ASP A 57 -8.13 6.61 -27.26
N TRP A 58 -8.88 7.45 -27.98
CA TRP A 58 -10.34 7.52 -27.85
C TRP A 58 -11.02 6.18 -28.15
N ILE A 59 -10.61 5.50 -29.22
CA ILE A 59 -11.14 4.17 -29.56
C ILE A 59 -10.84 3.16 -28.46
N GLU A 60 -9.62 3.19 -27.92
CA GLU A 60 -9.20 2.29 -26.83
C GLU A 60 -9.94 2.59 -25.52
N GLN A 61 -10.13 3.86 -25.18
CA GLN A 61 -10.93 4.27 -24.02
C GLN A 61 -12.36 3.73 -24.10
N ASP A 62 -13.03 3.95 -25.25
CA ASP A 62 -14.43 3.60 -25.41
C ASP A 62 -14.66 2.08 -25.53
N ARG A 63 -13.67 1.32 -26.00
CA ARG A 63 -13.67 -0.16 -25.91
C ARG A 63 -13.57 -0.70 -24.48
N ARG A 64 -12.95 0.09 -23.60
CA ARG A 64 -12.74 -0.25 -22.18
C ARG A 64 -13.77 0.37 -21.26
N LEU A 65 -14.84 0.98 -21.75
CA LEU A 65 -15.96 1.46 -20.92
C LEU A 65 -16.57 0.26 -20.17
N VAL A 66 -15.83 -0.19 -19.17
CA VAL A 66 -16.25 -1.11 -18.15
C VAL A 66 -17.03 -0.29 -17.13
N LEU A 67 -18.17 -0.80 -16.75
CA LEU A 67 -19.09 -0.40 -15.70
C LEU A 67 -18.47 0.50 -14.63
N PRO A 68 -19.07 1.65 -14.29
CA PRO A 68 -18.72 2.32 -13.06
C PRO A 68 -18.87 1.33 -11.90
N PRO A 69 -17.89 1.24 -10.97
CA PRO A 69 -18.03 0.42 -9.80
C PRO A 69 -19.25 0.91 -9.01
N ARG A 70 -20.05 -0.03 -8.53
CA ARG A 70 -21.14 0.28 -7.62
C ARG A 70 -20.58 1.02 -6.40
N PRO A 71 -21.27 2.06 -5.91
CA PRO A 71 -20.92 2.68 -4.64
C PRO A 71 -20.82 1.59 -3.56
N ILE A 72 -19.80 1.62 -2.74
CA ILE A 72 -19.67 0.73 -1.58
C ILE A 72 -20.71 1.23 -0.56
N GLU A 73 -21.86 0.57 -0.50
CA GLU A 73 -22.82 0.85 0.57
C GLU A 73 -22.21 0.47 1.92
N PRO A 74 -22.35 1.30 2.95
CA PRO A 74 -21.94 0.94 4.29
C PRO A 74 -22.69 -0.34 4.73
N ALA A 75 -22.00 -1.22 5.44
CA ALA A 75 -22.58 -2.47 5.92
C ALA A 75 -23.87 -2.17 6.72
N PRO A 76 -25.04 -2.73 6.34
CA PRO A 76 -26.28 -2.43 7.05
C PRO A 76 -26.17 -2.89 8.50
N THR A 77 -26.40 -1.99 9.42
CA THR A 77 -26.62 -2.29 10.84
C THR A 77 -27.87 -3.17 10.96
N ALA A 78 -27.74 -4.32 11.60
CA ALA A 78 -28.79 -5.29 11.76
C ALA A 78 -29.98 -4.71 12.55
N ALA A 79 -31.10 -4.49 11.87
CA ALA A 79 -32.39 -4.35 12.56
C ALA A 79 -32.96 -5.75 12.79
N ALA A 80 -33.39 -6.01 14.00
CA ALA A 80 -33.99 -7.27 14.43
C ALA A 80 -35.31 -7.54 13.68
N GLY A 81 -35.28 -8.52 12.75
CA GLY A 81 -36.42 -9.08 12.05
C GLY A 81 -36.03 -10.44 11.48
N THR A 82 -36.94 -11.38 11.40
CA THR A 82 -36.73 -12.71 10.85
C THR A 82 -36.27 -12.61 9.40
N VAL A 83 -35.05 -13.09 9.11
CA VAL A 83 -34.47 -13.16 7.75
C VAL A 83 -35.10 -14.34 7.02
N ALA A 84 -35.60 -14.16 5.78
CA ALA A 84 -36.05 -15.25 4.95
C ALA A 84 -34.86 -16.00 4.30
N THR A 85 -35.04 -17.28 3.95
CA THR A 85 -34.00 -18.13 3.38
C THR A 85 -33.41 -17.54 2.10
N HIS A 86 -34.28 -17.02 1.22
CA HIS A 86 -33.85 -16.42 -0.05
C HIS A 86 -33.12 -15.07 0.14
N GLU A 87 -33.44 -14.33 1.20
CA GLU A 87 -32.79 -13.04 1.51
C GLU A 87 -31.30 -13.22 1.91
N ASP A 88 -30.99 -14.30 2.62
CA ASP A 88 -29.60 -14.62 2.98
C ASP A 88 -28.88 -15.36 1.84
N ALA A 89 -29.58 -16.29 1.16
CA ALA A 89 -29.05 -17.07 0.06
C ALA A 89 -28.53 -16.23 -1.12
N ALA A 90 -29.14 -15.08 -1.38
CA ALA A 90 -28.73 -14.14 -2.42
C ALA A 90 -27.27 -13.71 -2.30
N GLY A 91 -26.72 -13.69 -1.09
CA GLY A 91 -25.30 -13.36 -0.88
C GLY A 91 -24.32 -14.45 -1.33
N GLY A 92 -24.80 -15.63 -1.73
CA GLY A 92 -23.97 -16.71 -2.27
C GLY A 92 -23.72 -16.61 -3.78
N CYS A 93 -24.33 -15.62 -4.46
CA CYS A 93 -24.15 -15.36 -5.88
C CYS A 93 -24.27 -13.86 -6.22
N ASP A 94 -23.88 -13.00 -5.29
CA ASP A 94 -23.92 -11.54 -5.42
C ASP A 94 -22.64 -10.93 -6.04
N GLY A 95 -21.69 -11.77 -6.45
CA GLY A 95 -20.42 -11.38 -7.02
C GLY A 95 -19.40 -10.84 -6.01
N ARG A 96 -19.71 -10.85 -4.71
CA ARG A 96 -18.84 -10.30 -3.65
C ARG A 96 -17.92 -11.36 -3.06
N LYS A 97 -16.65 -11.26 -3.39
CA LYS A 97 -15.61 -12.17 -2.91
C LYS A 97 -14.79 -11.51 -1.79
N THR A 98 -15.23 -11.70 -0.56
CA THR A 98 -14.70 -11.02 0.63
C THR A 98 -13.89 -11.92 1.57
N GLY A 99 -13.83 -13.22 1.28
CA GLY A 99 -13.30 -14.26 2.15
C GLY A 99 -14.22 -14.60 3.33
N ARG A 100 -15.38 -13.98 3.41
CA ARG A 100 -16.41 -14.26 4.42
C ARG A 100 -17.59 -14.99 3.78
N PHE A 101 -18.50 -15.45 4.60
CA PHE A 101 -19.70 -16.10 4.08
C PHE A 101 -20.61 -15.13 3.34
N GLY A 102 -21.04 -15.50 2.16
CA GLY A 102 -22.13 -14.90 1.40
C GLY A 102 -23.49 -15.28 1.99
N PHE A 103 -23.64 -16.53 2.44
CA PHE A 103 -24.84 -17.04 3.11
C PHE A 103 -24.47 -17.97 4.27
N HIS A 104 -25.43 -18.28 5.16
CA HIS A 104 -25.21 -19.17 6.31
C HIS A 104 -26.48 -19.92 6.71
N THR A 105 -26.50 -21.25 6.63
CA THR A 105 -27.62 -22.06 7.14
C THR A 105 -27.60 -22.14 8.67
N ALA A 106 -28.65 -22.71 9.28
CA ALA A 106 -28.69 -22.98 10.70
C ALA A 106 -27.47 -23.78 11.18
N SER A 107 -27.04 -23.54 12.41
CA SER A 107 -25.91 -24.26 13.00
C SER A 107 -26.21 -25.74 13.18
N GLY A 108 -25.34 -26.61 12.65
CA GLY A 108 -25.50 -28.06 12.74
C GLY A 108 -26.72 -28.62 11.98
N GLU A 109 -27.16 -27.94 10.94
CA GLU A 109 -28.24 -28.38 10.04
C GLU A 109 -27.93 -29.75 9.46
N GLN A 110 -28.95 -30.63 9.38
CA GLN A 110 -28.83 -31.94 8.74
C GLN A 110 -28.94 -31.82 7.21
N ASP A 111 -27.93 -32.23 6.47
CA ASP A 111 -27.91 -32.20 5.02
C ASP A 111 -28.25 -30.80 4.45
N PRO A 112 -27.54 -29.75 4.86
CA PRO A 112 -27.82 -28.39 4.41
C PRO A 112 -27.55 -28.23 2.92
N TRP A 113 -28.32 -27.32 2.28
CA TRP A 113 -28.15 -27.01 0.88
C TRP A 113 -28.34 -25.51 0.62
N TRP A 114 -27.74 -25.04 -0.46
CA TRP A 114 -27.95 -23.75 -1.10
C TRP A 114 -28.16 -23.99 -2.61
N GLN A 115 -28.98 -23.18 -3.28
CA GLN A 115 -29.26 -23.32 -4.71
C GLN A 115 -29.50 -21.99 -5.41
N VAL A 116 -29.30 -21.97 -6.73
CA VAL A 116 -29.57 -20.83 -7.61
C VAL A 116 -30.39 -21.28 -8.83
N ASP A 117 -31.34 -20.43 -9.24
CA ASP A 117 -32.15 -20.62 -10.48
C ASP A 117 -31.56 -19.78 -11.63
N LEU A 118 -31.03 -20.43 -12.65
CA LEU A 118 -30.45 -19.79 -13.83
C LEU A 118 -31.51 -19.22 -14.80
N GLY A 119 -32.82 -19.41 -14.49
CA GLY A 119 -33.96 -18.91 -15.27
C GLY A 119 -34.38 -19.79 -16.44
N ARG A 120 -33.46 -20.55 -17.02
CA ARG A 120 -33.70 -21.51 -18.12
C ARG A 120 -32.72 -22.69 -18.03
N PRO A 121 -33.02 -23.84 -18.62
CA PRO A 121 -32.03 -24.92 -18.74
C PRO A 121 -30.85 -24.46 -19.62
N VAL A 122 -29.64 -24.62 -19.09
CA VAL A 122 -28.37 -24.21 -19.73
C VAL A 122 -27.40 -25.39 -19.72
N PRO A 123 -26.73 -25.71 -20.85
CA PRO A 123 -25.61 -26.62 -20.86
C PRO A 123 -24.44 -26.00 -20.04
N LEU A 124 -24.02 -26.69 -18.97
CA LEU A 124 -22.98 -26.18 -18.09
C LEU A 124 -21.58 -26.40 -18.67
N ASP A 125 -20.72 -25.41 -18.52
CA ASP A 125 -19.29 -25.48 -18.74
C ASP A 125 -18.56 -25.83 -17.43
N ARG A 126 -18.75 -25.04 -16.38
CA ARG A 126 -18.18 -25.27 -15.06
C ARG A 126 -18.97 -24.59 -13.95
N VAL A 127 -18.76 -25.06 -12.72
CA VAL A 127 -19.18 -24.37 -11.48
C VAL A 127 -17.95 -24.08 -10.65
N VAL A 128 -17.80 -22.83 -10.18
CA VAL A 128 -16.70 -22.40 -9.32
C VAL A 128 -17.26 -22.09 -7.94
N ILE A 129 -16.71 -22.72 -6.91
CA ILE A 129 -17.19 -22.65 -5.53
C ILE A 129 -16.09 -22.05 -4.66
N TYR A 130 -16.36 -20.88 -4.11
CA TYR A 130 -15.45 -20.16 -3.21
C TYR A 130 -15.83 -20.44 -1.77
N ASN A 131 -14.91 -21.10 -1.05
CA ASN A 131 -15.11 -21.38 0.36
C ASN A 131 -14.82 -20.10 1.19
N ARG A 132 -15.46 -19.99 2.34
CA ARG A 132 -15.12 -18.96 3.30
C ARG A 132 -13.77 -19.23 3.97
N THR A 133 -13.04 -18.19 4.35
CA THR A 133 -11.70 -18.30 4.95
C THR A 133 -11.66 -17.91 6.43
N ASP A 134 -12.77 -17.42 6.94
CA ASP A 134 -12.95 -17.04 8.35
C ASP A 134 -13.53 -18.17 9.24
N ALA A 135 -13.61 -19.39 8.73
CA ALA A 135 -14.04 -20.60 9.46
C ALA A 135 -13.31 -21.85 8.92
N PRO A 136 -13.34 -23.00 9.67
CA PRO A 136 -12.71 -24.24 9.24
C PRO A 136 -13.18 -24.69 7.85
N PRO A 137 -12.30 -24.75 6.84
CA PRO A 137 -12.66 -25.06 5.46
C PRO A 137 -13.04 -26.54 5.26
N GLU A 138 -12.72 -27.40 6.21
CA GLU A 138 -13.02 -28.83 6.19
C GLU A 138 -14.53 -29.12 6.20
N ARG A 139 -15.35 -28.16 6.67
CA ARG A 139 -16.81 -28.30 6.76
C ARG A 139 -17.47 -28.61 5.43
N THR A 140 -16.90 -28.14 4.33
CA THR A 140 -17.42 -28.27 2.96
C THR A 140 -16.65 -29.26 2.11
N ALA A 141 -15.67 -29.98 2.69
CA ALA A 141 -14.78 -30.89 1.96
C ALA A 141 -15.48 -32.07 1.25
N ARG A 142 -16.75 -32.36 1.58
CA ARG A 142 -17.59 -33.37 0.90
C ARG A 142 -18.77 -32.75 0.16
N ILE A 143 -18.63 -31.53 -0.32
CA ILE A 143 -19.69 -30.83 -1.04
C ILE A 143 -20.11 -31.56 -2.31
N GLN A 144 -21.41 -31.58 -2.59
CA GLN A 144 -22.00 -32.17 -3.80
C GLN A 144 -22.59 -31.07 -4.67
N VAL A 145 -22.40 -31.15 -5.98
CA VAL A 145 -23.13 -30.38 -6.98
C VAL A 145 -24.28 -31.21 -7.50
N GLN A 146 -25.50 -30.71 -7.35
CA GLN A 146 -26.73 -31.33 -7.77
C GLN A 146 -27.46 -30.41 -8.77
N VAL A 147 -28.16 -30.99 -9.72
CA VAL A 147 -28.85 -30.24 -10.77
C VAL A 147 -30.28 -30.69 -10.96
N ALA A 148 -31.15 -29.75 -11.39
CA ALA A 148 -32.51 -30.02 -11.87
C ALA A 148 -32.81 -29.14 -13.11
N ARG A 149 -33.76 -29.59 -13.95
CA ARG A 149 -34.17 -28.86 -15.16
C ARG A 149 -35.39 -27.95 -14.92
N GLU A 150 -36.16 -28.22 -13.87
CA GLU A 150 -37.38 -27.53 -13.55
C GLU A 150 -37.28 -26.91 -12.13
N PRO A 151 -37.84 -25.74 -11.90
CA PRO A 151 -37.97 -25.19 -10.55
C PRO A 151 -38.95 -26.04 -9.73
N GLY A 152 -38.66 -26.18 -8.42
CA GLY A 152 -39.50 -27.03 -7.54
C GLY A 152 -39.38 -28.52 -7.77
N ALA A 153 -38.36 -29.03 -8.48
CA ALA A 153 -38.13 -30.42 -8.72
C ALA A 153 -38.14 -31.24 -7.42
N ALA A 154 -38.91 -32.32 -7.38
CA ALA A 154 -38.99 -33.25 -6.25
C ALA A 154 -37.67 -34.04 -6.04
N SER A 155 -36.85 -34.20 -7.10
CA SER A 155 -35.56 -34.88 -7.05
C SER A 155 -34.47 -34.11 -7.80
N PHE A 156 -33.26 -34.17 -7.25
CA PHE A 156 -32.06 -33.62 -7.83
C PHE A 156 -31.11 -34.74 -8.24
N LYS A 157 -30.44 -34.57 -9.40
CA LYS A 157 -29.38 -35.48 -9.84
C LYS A 157 -28.04 -34.97 -9.33
N THR A 158 -27.34 -35.77 -8.51
CA THR A 158 -25.94 -35.47 -8.14
C THR A 158 -25.05 -35.66 -9.37
N VAL A 159 -24.35 -34.64 -9.80
CA VAL A 159 -23.46 -34.63 -10.98
C VAL A 159 -21.98 -34.52 -10.58
N TYR A 160 -21.71 -34.18 -9.32
CA TYR A 160 -20.36 -34.14 -8.77
C TYR A 160 -20.42 -34.34 -7.24
N GLU A 161 -19.45 -35.08 -6.72
CA GLU A 161 -19.17 -35.19 -5.28
C GLU A 161 -17.69 -34.95 -5.02
N HIS A 162 -17.38 -34.03 -4.13
CA HIS A 162 -16.00 -33.68 -3.80
C HIS A 162 -15.36 -34.74 -2.90
N ASN A 163 -14.08 -35.00 -3.13
CA ASN A 163 -13.33 -36.16 -2.64
C ASN A 163 -12.84 -36.05 -1.18
N GLY A 164 -13.29 -35.04 -0.42
CA GLY A 164 -12.88 -34.81 0.97
C GLY A 164 -11.63 -33.98 1.13
N LYS A 165 -10.99 -33.54 0.04
CA LYS A 165 -9.89 -32.55 0.12
C LYS A 165 -10.45 -31.17 0.45
N VAL A 166 -9.69 -30.41 1.23
CA VAL A 166 -10.01 -29.02 1.53
C VAL A 166 -9.79 -28.15 0.29
N PHE A 167 -10.74 -27.26 0.02
CA PHE A 167 -10.60 -26.20 -0.97
C PHE A 167 -10.86 -24.83 -0.29
N TYR A 168 -10.41 -23.79 -0.91
CA TYR A 168 -10.37 -22.46 -0.29
C TYR A 168 -11.24 -21.46 -1.07
N GLY A 169 -11.20 -20.20 -0.65
CA GLY A 169 -11.97 -19.11 -1.23
C GLY A 169 -11.19 -18.23 -2.20
N SER A 170 -11.72 -17.05 -2.39
CA SER A 170 -11.08 -16.04 -3.24
C SER A 170 -9.74 -15.55 -2.70
N ARG A 171 -9.57 -15.55 -1.39
CA ARG A 171 -8.34 -15.06 -0.73
C ARG A 171 -7.12 -15.91 -1.03
N GLU A 172 -7.28 -17.23 -1.00
CA GLU A 172 -6.22 -18.19 -1.27
C GLU A 172 -6.07 -18.47 -2.76
N SER A 173 -6.97 -17.92 -3.60
CA SER A 173 -7.04 -18.16 -5.05
C SER A 173 -7.09 -19.65 -5.40
N GLN A 174 -7.72 -20.45 -4.54
CA GLN A 174 -7.86 -21.91 -4.70
C GLN A 174 -9.32 -22.37 -4.54
N PRO A 175 -10.27 -21.78 -5.31
CA PRO A 175 -11.65 -22.24 -5.28
C PRO A 175 -11.77 -23.65 -5.89
N LEU A 176 -12.82 -24.35 -5.53
CA LEU A 176 -13.17 -25.61 -6.17
C LEU A 176 -13.79 -25.33 -7.53
N THR A 177 -13.12 -25.68 -8.61
CA THR A 177 -13.66 -25.63 -9.96
C THR A 177 -14.10 -27.02 -10.40
N VAL A 178 -15.39 -27.16 -10.67
CA VAL A 178 -15.99 -28.41 -11.17
C VAL A 178 -16.25 -28.24 -12.67
N ASP A 179 -15.50 -28.94 -13.49
CA ASP A 179 -15.57 -28.90 -14.97
C ASP A 179 -16.67 -29.83 -15.50
N PHE A 180 -17.60 -29.27 -16.26
CA PHE A 180 -18.67 -29.97 -16.96
C PHE A 180 -18.55 -29.83 -18.49
N SER A 181 -17.49 -29.24 -19.00
CA SER A 181 -17.31 -28.96 -20.43
C SER A 181 -17.46 -30.20 -21.34
N LYS A 182 -17.14 -31.38 -20.82
CA LYS A 182 -17.27 -32.68 -21.53
C LYS A 182 -18.41 -33.58 -21.03
N ALA A 183 -19.02 -33.22 -19.89
CA ALA A 183 -19.94 -34.11 -19.19
C ALA A 183 -21.40 -34.05 -19.69
N GLY A 184 -21.76 -33.13 -20.59
CA GLY A 184 -23.12 -33.01 -21.15
C GLY A 184 -24.20 -32.64 -20.12
N VAL A 185 -23.83 -31.99 -19.01
CA VAL A 185 -24.75 -31.60 -17.95
C VAL A 185 -25.54 -30.36 -18.37
N THR A 186 -26.88 -30.42 -18.29
CA THR A 186 -27.78 -29.30 -18.52
C THR A 186 -28.60 -29.07 -17.26
N ALA A 187 -28.63 -27.82 -16.77
CA ALA A 187 -29.34 -27.45 -15.54
C ALA A 187 -30.04 -26.09 -15.67
N ARG A 188 -31.23 -25.98 -15.05
CA ARG A 188 -31.80 -24.69 -14.66
C ARG A 188 -31.50 -24.36 -13.20
N ILE A 189 -31.66 -25.37 -12.30
CA ILE A 189 -31.32 -25.22 -10.89
C ILE A 189 -29.98 -25.91 -10.64
N VAL A 190 -29.06 -25.15 -10.04
CA VAL A 190 -27.79 -25.67 -9.51
C VAL A 190 -27.86 -25.61 -8.00
N ARG A 191 -27.75 -26.76 -7.34
CA ARG A 191 -27.77 -26.91 -5.88
C ARG A 191 -26.44 -27.42 -5.38
N LEU A 192 -25.95 -26.80 -4.33
CA LEU A 192 -24.83 -27.27 -3.53
C LEU A 192 -25.37 -27.86 -2.23
N ARG A 193 -24.94 -29.09 -1.89
CA ARG A 193 -25.35 -29.77 -0.66
C ARG A 193 -24.13 -30.33 0.06
N VAL A 194 -24.14 -30.26 1.40
CA VAL A 194 -23.13 -30.94 2.22
C VAL A 194 -23.82 -32.12 2.95
N PRO A 195 -23.42 -33.36 2.69
CA PRO A 195 -23.99 -34.53 3.38
C PRO A 195 -23.68 -34.54 4.89
N GLY A 196 -24.65 -34.92 5.71
CA GLY A 196 -24.49 -34.99 7.16
C GLY A 196 -24.79 -33.68 7.87
N ARG A 197 -24.39 -33.57 9.15
CA ARG A 197 -24.60 -32.35 9.95
C ARG A 197 -23.52 -31.34 9.69
N CYS A 198 -23.90 -30.14 9.25
CA CYS A 198 -22.98 -29.04 8.94
C CYS A 198 -23.61 -27.68 9.16
N SER A 199 -22.84 -26.72 9.62
CA SER A 199 -23.15 -25.29 9.54
C SER A 199 -22.65 -24.80 8.17
N PHE A 200 -23.50 -24.88 7.13
CA PHE A 200 -23.10 -24.65 5.75
C PHE A 200 -23.08 -23.17 5.42
N ALA A 201 -21.96 -22.74 4.92
CA ALA A 201 -21.73 -21.38 4.48
C ALA A 201 -20.61 -21.37 3.44
N LEU A 202 -20.76 -20.61 2.38
CA LEU A 202 -19.74 -20.37 1.36
C LEU A 202 -19.58 -18.88 1.15
N GLU A 203 -18.48 -18.46 0.53
CA GLU A 203 -18.26 -17.10 0.13
C GLU A 203 -19.09 -16.72 -1.09
N GLU A 204 -18.88 -17.45 -2.20
CA GLU A 204 -19.49 -17.18 -3.49
C GLU A 204 -19.61 -18.46 -4.34
N VAL A 205 -20.58 -18.47 -5.26
CA VAL A 205 -20.77 -19.56 -6.23
C VAL A 205 -21.00 -18.94 -7.62
N GLU A 206 -20.17 -19.35 -8.57
CA GLU A 206 -20.29 -18.93 -9.97
C GLU A 206 -20.68 -20.12 -10.85
N VAL A 207 -21.52 -19.89 -11.82
CA VAL A 207 -21.96 -20.90 -12.79
C VAL A 207 -21.74 -20.39 -14.20
N TYR A 208 -21.07 -21.17 -15.03
CA TYR A 208 -20.74 -20.82 -16.42
C TYR A 208 -21.37 -21.79 -17.39
N GLY A 209 -21.96 -21.24 -18.46
CA GLY A 209 -22.56 -22.02 -19.55
C GLY A 209 -21.60 -22.23 -20.70
N ARG A 210 -21.84 -23.25 -21.52
CA ARG A 210 -21.04 -23.55 -22.73
C ARG A 210 -21.16 -22.51 -23.83
N ASP A 211 -22.31 -21.84 -23.92
CA ASP A 211 -22.59 -20.86 -24.97
C ASP A 211 -21.70 -19.63 -24.83
N ASP A 212 -21.42 -19.19 -23.59
CA ASP A 212 -20.38 -18.21 -23.27
C ASP A 212 -19.74 -18.51 -21.90
N PRO A 213 -18.60 -19.20 -21.89
CA PRO A 213 -17.92 -19.58 -20.65
C PRO A 213 -17.23 -18.43 -19.90
N ARG A 214 -17.41 -17.17 -20.35
CA ARG A 214 -16.88 -15.98 -19.68
C ARG A 214 -17.94 -15.28 -18.81
N VAL A 215 -19.22 -15.60 -19.00
CA VAL A 215 -20.32 -14.96 -18.28
C VAL A 215 -20.77 -15.82 -17.10
N ASN A 216 -20.73 -15.25 -15.88
CA ASN A 216 -21.29 -15.91 -14.70
C ASN A 216 -22.82 -15.84 -14.74
N LEU A 217 -23.46 -16.97 -15.02
CA LEU A 217 -24.91 -17.11 -15.12
C LEU A 217 -25.65 -17.09 -13.78
N ALA A 218 -24.92 -17.27 -12.66
CA ALA A 218 -25.49 -17.25 -11.32
C ALA A 218 -25.57 -15.84 -10.72
N LEU A 219 -24.86 -14.88 -11.27
CA LEU A 219 -24.72 -13.55 -10.71
C LEU A 219 -26.10 -12.87 -10.54
N ASP A 220 -26.40 -12.43 -9.31
CA ASP A 220 -27.65 -11.77 -8.90
C ASP A 220 -28.93 -12.56 -9.26
N ARG A 221 -28.83 -13.88 -9.43
CA ARG A 221 -29.98 -14.75 -9.71
C ARG A 221 -30.76 -15.10 -8.45
N PRO A 222 -32.06 -15.45 -8.60
CA PRO A 222 -32.83 -15.97 -7.48
C PRO A 222 -32.13 -17.19 -6.86
N ALA A 223 -31.81 -17.06 -5.56
CA ALA A 223 -31.17 -18.12 -4.78
C ALA A 223 -32.03 -18.47 -3.57
N ASP A 224 -31.89 -19.67 -3.02
CA ASP A 224 -32.55 -20.11 -1.80
C ASP A 224 -31.67 -21.10 -1.03
N GLN A 225 -31.93 -21.29 0.25
CA GLN A 225 -31.21 -22.22 1.11
C GLN A 225 -32.15 -22.93 2.09
N LYS A 226 -31.67 -24.02 2.66
CA LYS A 226 -32.48 -24.89 3.50
C LYS A 226 -33.05 -24.23 4.75
N SER A 227 -32.26 -23.40 5.41
CA SER A 227 -32.59 -22.77 6.69
C SER A 227 -31.77 -21.49 6.88
N VAL A 228 -32.14 -20.67 7.87
CA VAL A 228 -31.38 -19.52 8.31
C VAL A 228 -30.83 -19.74 9.73
N GLY A 229 -29.67 -19.17 10.01
CA GLY A 229 -29.02 -19.27 11.29
C GLY A 229 -28.80 -17.91 11.96
N PRO A 230 -28.16 -17.88 13.13
CA PRO A 230 -27.93 -16.64 13.87
C PRO A 230 -27.01 -15.65 13.15
N TYR A 231 -26.31 -16.10 12.10
CA TYR A 231 -25.40 -15.26 11.28
C TYR A 231 -26.03 -14.90 9.94
N SER A 232 -27.21 -15.40 9.60
CA SER A 232 -27.95 -15.06 8.38
C SER A 232 -28.34 -13.58 8.40
N ARG A 233 -28.25 -12.93 7.24
CA ARG A 233 -28.47 -11.49 7.10
C ARG A 233 -29.49 -11.23 5.99
N ARG A 234 -30.40 -10.29 6.24
CA ARG A 234 -31.21 -9.74 5.15
C ARG A 234 -30.25 -9.03 4.20
N ARG A 235 -29.97 -9.69 3.08
CA ARG A 235 -29.30 -9.06 1.96
C ARG A 235 -30.42 -8.38 1.18
N ALA A 236 -30.38 -7.08 1.05
CA ALA A 236 -31.30 -6.40 0.17
C ALA A 236 -31.20 -7.10 -1.20
N ALA A 237 -32.30 -7.79 -1.62
CA ALA A 237 -32.53 -7.89 -3.04
C ALA A 237 -32.32 -6.45 -3.51
N THR A 238 -31.36 -6.22 -4.40
CA THR A 238 -31.18 -4.90 -4.98
C THR A 238 -32.56 -4.41 -5.30
N ALA A 239 -33.10 -3.56 -4.42
CA ALA A 239 -34.36 -2.91 -4.71
C ALA A 239 -34.14 -2.46 -6.14
N LYS A 240 -35.07 -2.72 -7.01
CA LYS A 240 -35.27 -1.97 -8.23
C LYS A 240 -35.50 -0.52 -7.76
N THR A 241 -34.47 0.09 -7.23
CA THR A 241 -34.27 1.51 -7.33
C THR A 241 -34.42 1.80 -8.78
N ALA A 242 -35.14 2.84 -9.10
CA ALA A 242 -35.39 3.37 -10.39
C ALA A 242 -34.21 3.04 -11.32
N PRO A 243 -34.46 2.54 -12.54
CA PRO A 243 -33.46 1.79 -13.32
C PRO A 243 -32.11 2.41 -13.09
N ALA A 244 -31.22 1.70 -12.40
CA ALA A 244 -29.83 2.03 -12.44
C ALA A 244 -29.59 2.29 -13.90
N GLU A 245 -29.22 3.52 -14.27
CA GLU A 245 -29.00 3.88 -15.66
C GLU A 245 -28.33 2.68 -16.27
N SER A 246 -29.03 1.97 -17.12
CA SER A 246 -28.61 0.69 -17.66
C SER A 246 -27.19 0.95 -18.11
N VAL A 247 -26.23 0.18 -17.58
CA VAL A 247 -24.91 0.16 -18.18
C VAL A 247 -25.18 -0.01 -19.65
N PRO A 248 -24.86 0.99 -20.50
CA PRO A 248 -25.16 0.87 -21.88
C PRO A 248 -24.53 -0.45 -22.35
N PRO A 249 -25.23 -1.33 -23.04
CA PRO A 249 -24.60 -2.51 -23.63
C PRO A 249 -23.34 -2.01 -24.34
N ALA A 250 -22.22 -2.75 -24.22
CA ALA A 250 -20.99 -2.40 -24.91
C ALA A 250 -21.40 -2.11 -26.37
N HIS A 251 -21.45 -0.83 -26.73
CA HIS A 251 -21.96 -0.45 -28.02
C HIS A 251 -20.99 -1.00 -29.05
N GLU A 252 -21.53 -1.56 -30.10
CA GLU A 252 -20.72 -1.90 -31.28
C GLU A 252 -19.92 -0.63 -31.66
N PRO A 253 -18.60 -0.74 -31.86
CA PRO A 253 -17.78 0.42 -32.20
C PRO A 253 -18.40 1.21 -33.37
N PHE A 254 -18.48 2.52 -33.19
CA PHE A 254 -19.08 3.46 -34.15
C PHE A 254 -20.57 3.23 -34.45
N SER A 255 -21.33 2.50 -33.65
CA SER A 255 -22.78 2.45 -33.74
C SER A 255 -23.39 3.84 -33.44
N LEU A 256 -24.59 4.13 -33.94
CA LEU A 256 -25.27 5.39 -33.62
C LEU A 256 -25.48 5.56 -32.12
N ALA A 257 -25.81 4.48 -31.44
CA ALA A 257 -25.94 4.47 -29.99
C ALA A 257 -24.61 4.83 -29.27
N HIS A 258 -23.47 4.33 -29.78
CA HIS A 258 -22.16 4.71 -29.27
C HIS A 258 -21.85 6.20 -29.45
N ILE A 259 -22.12 6.75 -30.65
CA ILE A 259 -21.90 8.16 -30.97
C ILE A 259 -22.79 9.06 -30.09
N ARG A 260 -24.07 8.72 -29.93
CA ARG A 260 -25.00 9.44 -29.03
C ARG A 260 -24.52 9.39 -27.55
N ALA A 261 -23.96 8.29 -27.09
CA ALA A 261 -23.38 8.21 -25.75
C ALA A 261 -22.21 9.19 -25.57
N VAL A 262 -21.40 9.41 -26.61
CA VAL A 262 -20.33 10.44 -26.60
C VAL A 262 -20.92 11.85 -26.59
N VAL A 263 -21.93 12.13 -27.43
CA VAL A 263 -22.63 13.42 -27.46
C VAL A 263 -23.24 13.76 -26.09
N GLU A 264 -23.92 12.81 -25.47
CA GLU A 264 -24.53 13.00 -24.17
C GLU A 264 -23.46 13.21 -23.05
N ARG A 265 -22.31 12.53 -23.14
CA ARG A 265 -21.18 12.78 -22.24
C ARG A 265 -20.64 14.20 -22.41
N GLY A 266 -20.58 14.71 -23.65
CA GLY A 266 -20.23 16.11 -23.96
C GLY A 266 -21.21 17.11 -23.34
N ARG A 267 -22.52 16.86 -23.42
CA ARG A 267 -23.56 17.72 -22.82
C ARG A 267 -23.44 17.75 -21.29
N ARG A 268 -23.24 16.59 -20.64
CA ARG A 268 -23.03 16.52 -19.18
C ARG A 268 -21.78 17.27 -18.74
N LEU A 269 -20.67 17.13 -19.46
CA LEU A 269 -19.44 17.86 -19.19
C LEU A 269 -19.66 19.38 -19.36
N ALA A 270 -20.30 19.81 -20.44
CA ALA A 270 -20.62 21.23 -20.67
C ALA A 270 -21.53 21.81 -19.58
N HIS A 271 -22.54 21.05 -19.15
CA HIS A 271 -23.40 21.45 -18.03
C HIS A 271 -22.61 21.63 -16.73
N ARG A 272 -21.70 20.72 -16.41
CA ARG A 272 -20.82 20.84 -15.23
C ARG A 272 -19.92 22.09 -15.34
N LEU A 273 -19.25 22.25 -16.48
CA LEU A 273 -18.34 23.37 -16.70
C LEU A 273 -19.06 24.72 -16.80
N GLY A 274 -20.32 24.73 -17.21
CA GLY A 274 -21.14 25.95 -17.29
C GLY A 274 -21.33 26.66 -15.93
N LYS A 275 -21.03 25.99 -14.80
CA LYS A 275 -21.01 26.60 -13.47
C LYS A 275 -19.78 27.45 -13.21
N ILE A 276 -18.69 27.26 -13.95
CA ILE A 276 -17.37 27.88 -13.73
C ILE A 276 -16.78 28.50 -15.01
N THR A 277 -17.41 28.30 -16.19
CA THR A 277 -16.92 28.76 -17.48
C THR A 277 -17.91 29.78 -18.07
N ALA A 278 -17.40 30.80 -18.72
CA ALA A 278 -18.25 31.79 -19.43
C ALA A 278 -19.10 31.10 -20.51
N PRO A 279 -20.43 31.35 -20.54
CA PRO A 279 -21.34 30.67 -21.47
C PRO A 279 -20.94 30.80 -22.94
N GLN A 280 -20.33 31.93 -23.34
CA GLN A 280 -19.88 32.21 -24.69
C GLN A 280 -18.87 31.20 -25.23
N ARG A 281 -18.08 30.57 -24.34
CA ARG A 281 -17.09 29.54 -24.73
C ARG A 281 -17.75 28.17 -25.00
N LEU A 282 -18.83 27.85 -24.32
CA LEU A 282 -19.51 26.56 -24.41
C LEU A 282 -20.65 26.57 -25.45
N ALA A 283 -21.30 27.70 -25.68
CA ALA A 283 -22.48 27.80 -26.56
C ALA A 283 -22.24 27.28 -28.00
N PRO A 284 -21.14 27.62 -28.69
CA PRO A 284 -20.92 27.10 -30.04
C PRO A 284 -20.65 25.60 -30.07
N LEU A 285 -20.02 25.05 -29.01
CA LEU A 285 -19.74 23.62 -28.89
C LEU A 285 -21.01 22.81 -28.59
N LEU A 286 -21.90 23.36 -27.77
CA LEU A 286 -23.22 22.77 -27.52
C LEU A 286 -24.06 22.76 -28.79
N ALA A 287 -24.12 23.88 -29.55
CA ALA A 287 -24.77 23.92 -30.82
C ALA A 287 -24.20 22.89 -31.81
N GLY A 288 -22.88 22.67 -31.80
CA GLY A 288 -22.24 21.63 -32.60
C GLY A 288 -22.66 20.21 -32.20
N LEU A 289 -22.87 19.94 -30.89
CA LEU A 289 -23.40 18.66 -30.43
C LEU A 289 -24.88 18.46 -30.84
N ASP A 290 -25.69 19.53 -30.83
CA ASP A 290 -27.09 19.48 -31.22
C ASP A 290 -27.23 19.25 -32.74
N ASP A 291 -26.46 19.96 -33.58
CA ASP A 291 -26.40 19.74 -35.03
C ASP A 291 -25.94 18.31 -35.37
N LEU A 292 -24.94 17.79 -34.63
CA LEU A 292 -24.50 16.41 -34.82
C LEU A 292 -25.62 15.40 -34.48
N ASP A 293 -26.36 15.62 -33.41
CA ASP A 293 -27.45 14.72 -32.97
C ASP A 293 -28.61 14.72 -33.99
N GLU A 294 -28.99 15.90 -34.55
CA GLU A 294 -29.96 16.02 -35.65
C GLU A 294 -29.50 15.23 -36.88
N ARG A 295 -28.21 15.29 -37.22
CA ARG A 295 -27.65 14.51 -38.35
C ARG A 295 -27.65 13.00 -38.06
N LEU A 296 -27.49 12.58 -36.82
CA LEU A 296 -27.63 11.18 -36.43
C LEU A 296 -29.05 10.68 -36.53
N ASP A 297 -30.06 11.53 -36.22
CA ASP A 297 -31.47 11.21 -36.40
C ASP A 297 -31.79 11.05 -37.89
N GLY A 298 -31.25 11.93 -38.77
CA GLY A 298 -31.35 11.77 -40.21
C GLY A 298 -30.76 10.49 -40.77
N ILE A 299 -29.60 10.08 -40.26
CA ILE A 299 -28.96 8.80 -40.61
C ILE A 299 -29.81 7.61 -40.16
N GLU A 300 -30.37 7.65 -38.97
CA GLU A 300 -31.26 6.59 -38.45
C GLU A 300 -32.54 6.45 -39.24
N ALA A 301 -33.19 7.60 -39.58
CA ALA A 301 -34.40 7.65 -40.41
C ALA A 301 -34.15 7.12 -41.83
N ALA A 302 -32.94 7.28 -42.37
CA ALA A 302 -32.52 6.74 -43.67
C ALA A 302 -32.15 5.24 -43.64
N GLY A 303 -32.35 4.58 -42.52
CA GLY A 303 -32.01 3.15 -42.36
C GLY A 303 -30.56 2.85 -42.04
N GLY A 304 -29.79 3.86 -41.61
CA GLY A 304 -28.41 3.73 -41.20
C GLY A 304 -27.38 4.31 -42.17
N ALA A 305 -26.10 4.22 -41.88
CA ALA A 305 -25.00 4.62 -42.72
C ALA A 305 -23.85 3.58 -42.68
N ALA A 306 -23.01 3.59 -43.71
CA ALA A 306 -21.80 2.79 -43.79
C ALA A 306 -20.84 3.17 -42.66
N GLU A 307 -20.03 2.19 -42.20
CA GLU A 307 -19.08 2.37 -41.09
C GLU A 307 -18.15 3.59 -41.24
N PRO A 308 -17.56 3.90 -42.40
CA PRO A 308 -16.71 5.08 -42.55
C PRO A 308 -17.45 6.40 -42.19
N VAL A 309 -18.69 6.54 -42.56
CA VAL A 309 -19.50 7.73 -42.22
C VAL A 309 -19.78 7.79 -40.73
N ARG A 310 -20.14 6.66 -40.12
CA ARG A 310 -20.34 6.58 -38.67
C ARG A 310 -19.03 6.85 -37.87
N ARG A 311 -17.92 6.38 -38.36
CA ARG A 311 -16.60 6.64 -37.78
C ARG A 311 -16.24 8.13 -37.83
N ASP A 312 -16.54 8.83 -38.93
CA ASP A 312 -16.31 10.27 -39.03
C ASP A 312 -17.18 11.03 -38.02
N ARG A 313 -18.45 10.65 -37.84
CA ARG A 313 -19.36 11.23 -36.84
C ARG A 313 -18.86 10.97 -35.39
N TYR A 314 -18.35 9.79 -35.15
CA TYR A 314 -17.72 9.46 -33.85
C TYR A 314 -16.55 10.40 -33.55
N PHE A 315 -15.63 10.58 -34.48
CA PHE A 315 -14.50 11.47 -34.24
C PHE A 315 -14.94 12.96 -34.16
N GLU A 316 -16.00 13.35 -34.83
CA GLU A 316 -16.59 14.68 -34.68
C GLU A 316 -17.13 14.86 -33.24
N ALA A 317 -17.89 13.90 -32.72
CA ALA A 317 -18.38 13.93 -31.35
C ALA A 317 -17.21 13.96 -30.31
N ARG A 318 -16.16 13.18 -30.53
CA ARG A 318 -14.99 13.16 -29.64
C ARG A 318 -14.20 14.47 -29.69
N ARG A 319 -14.06 15.11 -30.84
CA ARG A 319 -13.45 16.44 -30.96
C ARG A 319 -14.25 17.52 -30.22
N LEU A 320 -15.56 17.52 -30.34
CA LEU A 320 -16.42 18.44 -29.58
C LEU A 320 -16.31 18.22 -28.08
N LEU A 321 -16.34 16.97 -27.62
CA LEU A 321 -16.14 16.63 -26.21
C LEU A 321 -14.77 17.13 -25.70
N ARG A 322 -13.68 16.91 -26.46
CA ARG A 322 -12.33 17.41 -26.13
C ARG A 322 -12.28 18.93 -26.04
N GLN A 323 -12.89 19.63 -27.01
CA GLN A 323 -12.94 21.08 -26.98
C GLN A 323 -13.75 21.62 -25.80
N ILE A 324 -14.84 20.95 -25.43
CA ILE A 324 -15.59 21.25 -24.20
C ILE A 324 -14.71 21.05 -22.96
N ALA A 325 -13.97 19.95 -22.89
CA ALA A 325 -13.04 19.68 -21.77
C ALA A 325 -12.01 20.81 -21.63
N PHE A 326 -11.46 21.30 -22.71
CA PHE A 326 -10.48 22.38 -22.72
C PHE A 326 -11.07 23.79 -22.52
N CYS A 327 -12.40 23.92 -22.44
CA CYS A 327 -13.03 25.13 -21.91
C CYS A 327 -12.92 25.27 -20.38
N ASN A 328 -12.43 24.28 -19.68
CA ASN A 328 -12.30 24.28 -18.24
C ASN A 328 -11.29 25.36 -17.77
N PRO A 329 -11.71 26.34 -16.93
CA PRO A 329 -10.83 27.43 -16.49
C PRO A 329 -9.73 26.97 -15.53
N ARG A 330 -9.75 25.72 -15.06
CA ARG A 330 -8.64 25.13 -14.29
C ARG A 330 -7.42 24.81 -15.15
N LEU A 331 -7.62 24.74 -16.48
CA LEU A 331 -6.58 24.51 -17.49
C LEU A 331 -6.02 25.84 -18.02
N ASP A 332 -5.80 26.82 -17.14
CA ASP A 332 -5.32 28.19 -17.45
C ASP A 332 -3.77 28.27 -17.48
N PHE A 333 -3.11 27.25 -17.99
CA PHE A 333 -1.66 27.20 -18.18
C PHE A 333 -1.33 26.72 -19.61
N ASP A 334 -0.20 27.21 -20.11
CA ASP A 334 0.28 26.97 -21.48
C ASP A 334 1.46 25.98 -21.55
N ARG A 335 1.99 25.55 -20.40
CA ARG A 335 3.15 24.66 -20.33
C ARG A 335 3.02 23.64 -19.21
N ILE A 336 3.51 22.41 -19.46
CA ILE A 336 3.62 21.33 -18.48
C ILE A 336 5.07 20.88 -18.40
N LEU A 337 5.65 20.93 -17.20
CA LEU A 337 6.91 20.28 -16.87
C LEU A 337 6.69 18.79 -16.66
N PHE A 338 7.55 17.92 -17.21
CA PHE A 338 7.49 16.48 -16.99
C PHE A 338 8.85 15.80 -17.23
N ILE A 339 8.98 14.55 -16.85
CA ILE A 339 10.15 13.75 -17.21
C ILE A 339 9.74 12.65 -18.19
N LYS A 340 10.70 12.23 -19.02
CA LYS A 340 10.65 10.95 -19.72
C LYS A 340 11.59 9.97 -19.04
N ARG A 341 11.12 8.74 -18.80
CA ARG A 341 11.86 7.71 -18.09
C ARG A 341 11.42 6.33 -18.57
N HIS A 342 12.39 5.45 -18.80
CA HIS A 342 12.14 4.03 -18.96
C HIS A 342 11.75 3.39 -17.63
N ASP A 343 10.87 2.38 -17.68
CA ASP A 343 10.61 1.56 -16.50
C ASP A 343 11.91 0.88 -16.06
N PRO A 344 12.24 0.90 -14.77
CA PRO A 344 13.47 0.29 -14.27
C PRO A 344 13.52 -1.22 -14.53
N GLY A 345 14.69 -1.73 -14.89
CA GLY A 345 14.89 -3.14 -15.18
C GLY A 345 15.06 -4.01 -13.95
N GLY A 346 14.62 -5.27 -14.02
CA GLY A 346 14.94 -6.31 -13.03
C GLY A 346 14.35 -6.08 -11.66
N LEU A 347 13.15 -5.50 -11.57
CA LEU A 347 12.49 -5.21 -10.31
C LEU A 347 11.75 -6.42 -9.75
N TYR A 348 12.00 -6.70 -8.47
CA TYR A 348 11.30 -7.72 -7.69
C TYR A 348 10.30 -7.13 -6.70
N HIS A 349 10.52 -5.85 -6.32
CA HIS A 349 9.73 -5.13 -5.33
C HIS A 349 9.70 -3.64 -5.67
N MET A 350 8.64 -2.93 -5.29
CA MET A 350 8.45 -1.52 -5.61
C MET A 350 9.58 -0.62 -5.10
N VAL A 351 10.23 -0.96 -4.00
CA VAL A 351 11.35 -0.19 -3.44
C VAL A 351 12.52 -0.04 -4.43
N HIS A 352 12.75 -1.04 -5.26
CA HIS A 352 13.93 -1.09 -6.14
C HIS A 352 13.91 -0.06 -7.27
N GLN A 353 12.75 0.49 -7.61
CA GLN A 353 12.64 1.50 -8.68
C GLN A 353 13.26 2.85 -8.34
N TYR A 354 13.61 3.07 -7.07
CA TYR A 354 14.21 4.30 -6.56
C TYR A 354 15.72 4.21 -6.33
N TYR A 355 16.33 3.06 -6.59
CA TYR A 355 17.79 2.92 -6.56
C TYR A 355 18.37 3.09 -7.96
N GLY A 356 19.46 3.84 -8.07
CA GLY A 356 20.11 4.12 -9.33
C GLY A 356 20.63 2.88 -10.06
N PHE A 357 20.98 1.81 -9.34
CA PHE A 357 21.36 0.53 -9.95
C PHE A 357 20.23 -0.11 -10.79
N GLY A 358 18.98 0.24 -10.53
CA GLY A 358 17.83 -0.20 -11.33
C GLY A 358 17.52 0.69 -12.52
N ALA A 359 18.19 1.83 -12.62
CA ALA A 359 17.93 2.82 -13.65
C ALA A 359 18.24 2.32 -15.06
N VAL A 360 17.40 2.74 -16.00
CA VAL A 360 17.61 2.56 -17.44
C VAL A 360 17.80 3.94 -18.05
N ALA A 361 18.93 4.14 -18.73
CA ALA A 361 19.27 5.42 -19.36
C ALA A 361 18.35 5.76 -20.54
N GLY A 362 18.28 7.04 -20.93
CA GLY A 362 17.52 7.54 -22.08
C GLY A 362 16.41 8.51 -21.74
N GLY A 363 16.26 8.87 -20.46
CA GLY A 363 15.28 9.87 -19.99
C GLY A 363 15.74 11.31 -20.16
N GLY A 364 14.95 12.24 -19.63
CA GLY A 364 15.24 13.68 -19.63
C GLY A 364 14.18 14.49 -18.91
N LEU A 365 14.44 15.80 -18.77
CA LEU A 365 13.52 16.80 -18.24
C LEU A 365 12.94 17.63 -19.39
N PHE A 366 11.62 17.65 -19.52
CA PHE A 366 10.95 18.22 -20.69
C PHE A 366 9.87 19.22 -20.31
N VAL A 367 9.59 20.12 -21.25
CA VAL A 367 8.45 21.03 -21.22
C VAL A 367 7.56 20.73 -22.40
N LEU A 368 6.25 20.52 -22.14
CA LEU A 368 5.20 20.44 -23.14
C LEU A 368 4.56 21.81 -23.24
N SER A 369 4.71 22.49 -24.36
CA SER A 369 4.08 23.77 -24.69
C SER A 369 2.77 23.54 -25.43
N ASP A 370 1.80 24.44 -25.23
CA ASP A 370 0.46 24.38 -25.84
C ASP A 370 -0.24 23.02 -25.67
N PRO A 371 -0.31 22.47 -24.42
CA PRO A 371 -0.75 21.10 -24.16
C PRO A 371 -2.20 20.81 -24.55
N PHE A 372 -2.99 21.84 -24.84
CA PHE A 372 -4.41 21.76 -25.21
C PHE A 372 -4.63 21.96 -26.70
N SER A 373 -3.57 22.12 -27.49
CA SER A 373 -3.61 22.16 -28.95
C SER A 373 -3.67 20.76 -29.57
N ASP A 374 -3.89 20.70 -30.88
CA ASP A 374 -3.85 19.45 -31.62
C ASP A 374 -2.42 18.98 -31.91
N GLU A 375 -1.44 19.87 -31.91
CA GLU A 375 -0.02 19.60 -32.14
C GLU A 375 0.83 20.33 -31.05
N PRO A 376 0.90 19.81 -29.82
CA PRO A 376 1.70 20.38 -28.75
C PRO A 376 3.20 20.20 -29.03
N GLU A 377 4.01 21.17 -28.61
CA GLU A 377 5.47 21.14 -28.79
C GLU A 377 6.17 20.59 -27.53
N VAL A 378 7.18 19.74 -27.72
CA VAL A 378 7.99 19.16 -26.63
C VAL A 378 9.43 19.60 -26.76
N THR A 379 9.95 20.26 -25.71
CA THR A 379 11.32 20.74 -25.64
C THR A 379 12.07 20.05 -24.49
N ASN A 380 13.28 19.57 -24.75
CA ASN A 380 14.19 19.10 -23.70
C ASN A 380 14.81 20.31 -22.99
N LEU A 381 14.45 20.52 -21.74
CA LEU A 381 14.90 21.69 -20.96
C LEU A 381 16.42 21.69 -20.72
N LEU A 382 17.04 20.53 -20.73
CA LEU A 382 18.47 20.36 -20.41
C LEU A 382 19.35 20.14 -21.64
N GLU A 383 18.82 20.25 -22.86
CA GLU A 383 19.56 19.92 -24.08
C GLU A 383 20.90 20.65 -24.24
N THR A 384 20.94 21.91 -23.85
CA THR A 384 22.13 22.77 -23.91
C THR A 384 22.73 23.07 -22.55
N ALA A 385 22.08 22.65 -21.45
CA ALA A 385 22.49 22.99 -20.09
C ALA A 385 23.81 22.33 -19.71
N VAL A 386 24.70 23.11 -19.08
CA VAL A 386 25.96 22.65 -18.48
C VAL A 386 25.87 22.77 -16.98
N VAL A 387 26.29 21.75 -16.25
CA VAL A 387 26.33 21.79 -14.78
C VAL A 387 27.37 22.81 -14.33
N GLU A 388 26.94 23.82 -13.54
CA GLU A 388 27.80 24.91 -13.10
C GLU A 388 28.61 24.55 -11.85
N GLN A 389 28.04 23.72 -10.96
CA GLN A 389 28.64 23.37 -9.66
C GLN A 389 28.40 21.87 -9.33
N GLY A 390 29.25 21.34 -8.45
CA GLY A 390 29.20 19.94 -8.01
C GLY A 390 30.18 19.04 -8.76
N ARG A 391 30.08 17.72 -8.56
CA ARG A 391 31.00 16.73 -9.17
C ARG A 391 30.97 16.76 -10.71
N LEU A 392 29.82 17.06 -11.28
CA LEU A 392 29.61 17.11 -12.73
C LEU A 392 29.82 18.50 -13.35
N ALA A 393 30.38 19.46 -12.61
CA ALA A 393 30.65 20.81 -13.12
C ALA A 393 31.41 20.80 -14.44
N GLY A 394 31.00 21.66 -15.37
CA GLY A 394 31.58 21.77 -16.70
C GLY A 394 31.11 20.70 -17.73
N ARG A 395 30.20 19.79 -17.32
CA ARG A 395 29.63 18.73 -18.17
C ARG A 395 28.16 18.96 -18.46
N ARG A 396 27.67 18.47 -19.58
CA ARG A 396 26.25 18.21 -19.78
C ARG A 396 25.87 16.94 -19.05
N LEU A 397 24.58 16.81 -18.66
CA LEU A 397 24.07 15.54 -18.17
C LEU A 397 24.02 14.55 -19.33
N GLU A 398 24.74 13.44 -19.17
CA GLU A 398 24.76 12.34 -20.13
C GLU A 398 23.40 11.62 -20.16
N PRO A 399 23.12 10.78 -21.18
CA PRO A 399 21.94 9.92 -21.09
C PRO A 399 21.95 9.15 -19.77
N GLY A 400 20.94 9.36 -18.95
CA GLY A 400 20.80 8.78 -17.64
C GLY A 400 19.33 8.60 -17.30
N SER A 401 19.01 8.42 -16.03
CA SER A 401 17.62 8.32 -15.56
C SER A 401 17.26 9.49 -14.66
N PHE A 402 16.04 9.96 -14.81
CA PHE A 402 15.50 11.13 -14.12
C PHE A 402 14.33 10.70 -13.21
N LEU A 403 14.21 11.33 -12.04
CA LEU A 403 13.13 11.11 -11.07
C LEU A 403 12.61 12.43 -10.52
N SER A 404 11.33 12.41 -10.13
CA SER A 404 10.70 13.31 -9.15
C SER A 404 10.97 14.78 -9.39
N PRO A 405 10.59 15.34 -10.54
CA PRO A 405 10.67 16.78 -10.74
C PRO A 405 9.74 17.49 -9.76
N GLU A 406 10.18 18.62 -9.23
CA GLU A 406 9.38 19.49 -8.37
C GLU A 406 9.60 20.95 -8.77
N LEU A 407 8.52 21.72 -8.82
CA LEU A 407 8.54 23.12 -9.19
C LEU A 407 8.41 24.01 -7.96
N SER A 408 9.24 25.05 -7.83
CA SER A 408 9.12 26.04 -6.77
C SER A 408 7.77 26.75 -6.79
N PHE A 409 7.34 27.32 -5.66
CA PHE A 409 6.04 27.97 -5.54
C PHE A 409 5.92 29.20 -6.47
N ASP A 410 7.01 29.91 -6.73
CA ASP A 410 7.07 31.03 -7.69
C ASP A 410 7.15 30.60 -9.16
N GLY A 411 7.27 29.28 -9.43
CA GLY A 411 7.32 28.73 -10.79
C GLY A 411 8.65 28.93 -11.52
N ARG A 412 9.73 29.35 -10.83
CA ARG A 412 10.99 29.75 -11.47
C ARG A 412 12.12 28.74 -11.36
N THR A 413 12.05 27.83 -10.40
CA THR A 413 13.11 26.90 -10.09
C THR A 413 12.57 25.49 -10.08
N ILE A 414 13.32 24.54 -10.67
CA ILE A 414 12.98 23.15 -10.76
C ILE A 414 14.04 22.34 -10.01
N LEU A 415 13.59 21.42 -9.18
CA LEU A 415 14.41 20.35 -8.60
C LEU A 415 14.09 19.04 -9.34
N PHE A 416 15.07 18.16 -9.45
CA PHE A 416 14.89 16.80 -9.95
C PHE A 416 16.02 15.90 -9.45
N ALA A 417 15.81 14.60 -9.45
CA ALA A 417 16.86 13.64 -9.18
C ALA A 417 17.36 13.02 -10.50
N TYR A 418 18.68 12.81 -10.59
CA TYR A 418 19.34 12.24 -11.75
C TYR A 418 20.42 11.26 -11.33
N THR A 419 20.56 10.16 -12.09
CA THR A 419 21.68 9.21 -12.01
C THR A 419 22.25 8.94 -13.38
N GLN A 420 23.56 8.74 -13.44
CA GLN A 420 24.24 8.24 -14.65
C GLN A 420 23.88 6.76 -14.89
N GLY A 421 23.48 6.02 -13.83
CA GLY A 421 23.11 4.61 -13.94
C GLY A 421 24.29 3.70 -14.26
N GLU A 422 25.52 4.16 -14.04
CA GLU A 422 26.73 3.41 -14.32
C GLU A 422 27.22 2.67 -13.09
N GLY A 423 27.57 1.41 -13.23
CA GLY A 423 28.09 0.54 -12.20
C GLY A 423 27.61 -0.90 -12.34
N GLU A 424 28.37 -1.86 -11.85
CA GLU A 424 27.91 -3.24 -11.70
C GLU A 424 27.02 -3.36 -10.47
N ARG A 425 25.97 -4.14 -10.52
CA ARG A 425 25.03 -4.33 -9.42
C ARG A 425 25.58 -5.28 -8.36
N PRO A 426 25.42 -4.95 -7.07
CA PRO A 426 25.06 -3.66 -6.49
C PRO A 426 26.29 -2.83 -6.18
N GLU A 427 26.48 -1.72 -6.86
CA GLU A 427 27.54 -0.78 -6.57
C GLU A 427 26.97 0.56 -6.04
N TRP A 428 27.29 0.87 -4.80
CA TRP A 428 26.93 2.14 -4.17
C TRP A 428 28.03 3.18 -4.43
N SER A 429 27.96 3.84 -5.56
CA SER A 429 28.94 4.83 -6.01
C SER A 429 28.24 6.12 -6.41
N PRO A 430 28.94 7.28 -6.44
CA PRO A 430 28.36 8.54 -6.89
C PRO A 430 27.83 8.52 -8.34
N ARG A 431 28.19 7.54 -9.15
CA ARG A 431 27.72 7.39 -10.53
C ARG A 431 26.49 6.49 -10.64
N ALA A 432 26.34 5.57 -9.72
CA ALA A 432 25.25 4.60 -9.69
C ALA A 432 24.05 5.06 -8.84
N CYS A 433 24.23 6.09 -7.97
CA CYS A 433 23.16 6.63 -7.14
C CYS A 433 22.48 7.83 -7.77
N TYR A 434 21.22 8.07 -7.39
CA TYR A 434 20.52 9.31 -7.72
C TYR A 434 21.04 10.47 -6.87
N HIS A 435 21.13 11.65 -7.50
CA HIS A 435 21.49 12.92 -6.83
C HIS A 435 20.50 14.01 -7.22
N ILE A 436 20.32 14.99 -6.35
CA ILE A 436 19.42 16.12 -6.56
C ILE A 436 20.13 17.23 -7.31
N PHE A 437 19.45 17.73 -8.33
CA PHE A 437 19.86 18.89 -9.14
C PHE A 437 18.82 19.99 -9.05
N ARG A 438 19.29 21.20 -9.29
CA ARG A 438 18.46 22.41 -9.40
C ARG A 438 18.76 23.10 -10.71
N VAL A 439 17.69 23.58 -11.39
CA VAL A 439 17.80 24.34 -12.64
C VAL A 439 16.71 25.42 -12.65
N ALA A 440 16.93 26.54 -13.35
CA ALA A 440 15.88 27.51 -13.59
C ALA A 440 14.84 26.95 -14.59
N ALA A 441 13.60 27.49 -14.56
CA ALA A 441 12.51 27.04 -15.43
C ALA A 441 12.74 27.34 -16.93
N ASP A 442 13.79 28.12 -17.26
CA ASP A 442 14.27 28.38 -18.61
C ASP A 442 15.45 27.49 -19.04
N GLY A 443 15.88 26.54 -18.17
CA GLY A 443 16.99 25.64 -18.43
C GLY A 443 18.38 26.17 -18.05
N THR A 444 18.49 27.38 -17.51
CA THR A 444 19.77 27.99 -17.10
C THR A 444 20.10 27.66 -15.63
N GLY A 445 21.36 27.87 -15.22
CA GLY A 445 21.77 27.75 -13.82
C GLY A 445 21.68 26.31 -13.28
N LEU A 446 22.04 25.31 -14.07
CA LEU A 446 22.00 23.90 -13.66
C LEU A 446 23.08 23.60 -12.63
N VAL A 447 22.70 23.22 -11.42
CA VAL A 447 23.59 22.95 -10.29
C VAL A 447 23.31 21.56 -9.70
N GLN A 448 24.35 20.80 -9.38
CA GLN A 448 24.25 19.58 -8.60
C GLN A 448 24.27 19.94 -7.09
N LEU A 449 23.21 19.59 -6.36
CA LEU A 449 23.07 19.93 -4.92
C LEU A 449 23.59 18.82 -4.00
N THR A 450 23.47 17.57 -4.39
CA THR A 450 23.92 16.42 -3.57
C THR A 450 24.88 15.52 -4.34
N ASP A 451 25.72 14.78 -3.61
CA ASP A 451 26.68 13.82 -4.17
C ASP A 451 27.07 12.77 -3.11
N GLY A 452 27.78 11.72 -3.51
CA GLY A 452 28.28 10.67 -2.64
C GLY A 452 27.69 9.30 -2.96
N PRO A 453 28.00 8.26 -2.15
CA PRO A 453 27.52 6.90 -2.35
C PRO A 453 26.12 6.69 -1.73
N TRP A 454 25.25 7.67 -1.82
CA TRP A 454 23.89 7.64 -1.29
C TRP A 454 22.87 7.96 -2.37
N GLU A 455 21.74 7.29 -2.30
CA GLU A 455 20.57 7.68 -3.08
C GLU A 455 19.94 8.93 -2.46
N ASP A 456 19.75 9.97 -3.27
CA ASP A 456 19.05 11.20 -2.94
C ASP A 456 18.00 11.47 -4.01
N PHE A 457 16.72 11.40 -3.65
CA PHE A 457 15.63 11.55 -4.62
C PHE A 457 14.37 12.15 -3.96
N ASP A 458 13.30 12.31 -4.71
CA ASP A 458 12.03 12.90 -4.28
C ASP A 458 12.21 14.28 -3.59
N PRO A 459 12.89 15.26 -4.22
CA PRO A 459 13.03 16.59 -3.63
C PRO A 459 11.70 17.32 -3.57
N CYS A 460 11.49 18.11 -2.51
CA CYS A 460 10.31 18.93 -2.27
C CYS A 460 10.70 20.28 -1.68
N PHE A 461 10.28 21.40 -2.29
CA PHE A 461 10.47 22.73 -1.71
C PHE A 461 9.62 22.90 -0.46
N LEU A 462 10.24 23.35 0.62
CA LEU A 462 9.56 23.77 1.84
C LEU A 462 9.31 25.27 1.82
N PRO A 463 8.16 25.77 2.33
CA PRO A 463 7.86 27.21 2.37
C PRO A 463 8.90 28.04 3.14
N GLY A 464 9.63 27.43 4.07
CA GLY A 464 10.74 28.04 4.82
C GLY A 464 12.05 28.15 4.05
N GLY A 465 12.11 27.73 2.78
CA GLY A 465 13.30 27.84 1.91
C GLY A 465 14.24 26.65 1.97
N ARG A 466 14.01 25.65 2.83
CA ARG A 466 14.73 24.38 2.79
C ARG A 466 14.15 23.44 1.72
N ILE A 467 14.86 22.38 1.41
CA ILE A 467 14.46 21.32 0.50
C ILE A 467 14.35 20.02 1.30
N ALA A 468 13.15 19.42 1.38
CA ALA A 468 12.99 18.07 1.89
C ALA A 468 13.29 17.06 0.77
N PHE A 469 13.79 15.87 1.13
CA PHE A 469 14.10 14.81 0.16
C PHE A 469 14.23 13.45 0.86
N ILE A 470 14.29 12.40 0.09
CA ILE A 470 14.52 11.03 0.56
C ILE A 470 15.99 10.66 0.36
N SER A 471 16.59 10.02 1.38
CA SER A 471 18.01 9.64 1.34
C SER A 471 18.32 8.34 2.09
N THR A 472 19.35 7.63 1.59
CA THR A 472 19.92 6.44 2.26
C THR A 472 21.00 6.77 3.29
N ARG A 473 21.30 8.05 3.56
CA ARG A 473 22.39 8.50 4.46
C ARG A 473 22.31 7.99 5.89
N ARG A 474 21.12 7.65 6.38
CA ARG A 474 20.94 7.12 7.74
C ARG A 474 21.63 5.78 7.93
N GLY A 475 21.79 5.01 6.87
CA GLY A 475 22.27 3.64 6.93
C GLY A 475 21.17 2.65 7.38
N GLY A 476 21.58 1.40 7.56
CA GLY A 476 20.68 0.27 7.78
C GLY A 476 20.21 -0.36 6.47
N TYR A 477 19.65 -1.56 6.58
CA TYR A 477 19.31 -2.37 5.41
C TYR A 477 17.80 -2.65 5.33
N LEU A 478 17.33 -2.85 4.12
CA LEU A 478 15.96 -3.22 3.78
C LEU A 478 15.51 -4.48 4.53
N ARG A 479 14.27 -4.46 5.03
CA ARG A 479 13.66 -5.59 5.76
C ARG A 479 12.88 -6.53 4.84
N CYS A 480 12.49 -6.07 3.66
CA CYS A 480 11.72 -6.83 2.68
C CYS A 480 12.21 -6.53 1.27
N GLY A 481 12.23 -7.49 0.41
CA GLY A 481 12.70 -7.36 -0.97
C GLY A 481 12.87 -8.71 -1.65
N GLY A 482 12.41 -9.76 -0.98
CA GLY A 482 12.53 -11.14 -1.46
C GLY A 482 13.94 -11.70 -1.34
N SER A 483 14.13 -12.90 -1.87
CA SER A 483 15.38 -13.64 -1.82
C SER A 483 16.30 -13.40 -3.02
N ALA A 484 16.07 -12.36 -3.82
CA ALA A 484 16.86 -12.05 -5.01
C ALA A 484 17.78 -10.83 -4.80
N PRO A 485 18.99 -10.79 -5.38
CA PRO A 485 19.86 -9.62 -5.34
C PRO A 485 19.16 -8.36 -5.91
N PRO A 486 19.52 -7.17 -5.39
CA PRO A 486 20.58 -6.91 -4.42
C PRO A 486 20.09 -7.08 -2.97
N TRP A 487 20.78 -7.92 -2.22
CA TRP A 487 20.48 -8.19 -0.81
C TRP A 487 20.86 -7.06 0.14
N ASP A 488 21.71 -6.17 -0.29
CA ASP A 488 22.36 -5.11 0.48
C ASP A 488 21.75 -3.73 0.22
N SER A 489 20.49 -3.68 -0.20
CA SER A 489 19.77 -2.41 -0.41
C SER A 489 19.59 -1.67 0.91
N PRO A 490 20.13 -0.44 1.03
CA PRO A 490 19.97 0.36 2.24
C PRO A 490 18.56 0.91 2.36
N THR A 491 18.13 1.19 3.60
CA THR A 491 16.91 1.95 3.86
C THR A 491 17.05 3.40 3.43
N TYR A 492 15.97 4.01 2.97
CA TYR A 492 15.93 5.44 2.67
C TYR A 492 14.76 6.09 3.43
N THR A 493 15.05 7.26 4.02
CA THR A 493 14.13 8.01 4.86
C THR A 493 14.17 9.50 4.56
N LEU A 494 13.34 10.26 5.24
CA LEU A 494 13.15 11.69 5.04
C LEU A 494 14.34 12.51 5.59
N TYR A 495 14.83 13.45 4.78
CA TYR A 495 15.89 14.40 5.06
C TYR A 495 15.49 15.80 4.65
N SER A 496 16.22 16.82 5.09
CA SER A 496 16.19 18.15 4.47
C SER A 496 17.59 18.76 4.38
N MET A 497 17.73 19.72 3.48
CA MET A 497 18.93 20.53 3.28
C MET A 497 18.57 21.99 3.08
N ALA A 498 19.54 22.88 3.23
CA ALA A 498 19.41 24.27 2.82
C ALA A 498 19.21 24.37 1.29
N GLY A 499 18.66 25.46 0.79
CA GLY A 499 18.37 25.65 -0.63
C GLY A 499 19.58 25.58 -1.56
N ASP A 500 20.78 25.69 -1.03
CA ASP A 500 22.06 25.57 -1.74
C ASP A 500 22.67 24.15 -1.67
N GLY A 501 22.02 23.19 -1.02
CA GLY A 501 22.50 21.81 -0.82
C GLY A 501 23.30 21.62 0.48
N SER A 502 23.62 22.65 1.22
CA SER A 502 24.33 22.57 2.51
C SER A 502 23.41 22.19 3.67
N ASP A 503 23.97 22.02 4.87
CA ASP A 503 23.25 21.74 6.13
C ASP A 503 22.22 20.61 6.01
N VAL A 504 22.67 19.43 5.53
CA VAL A 504 21.83 18.23 5.42
C VAL A 504 21.52 17.68 6.81
N ILE A 505 20.23 17.53 7.13
CA ILE A 505 19.73 16.99 8.40
C ILE A 505 18.77 15.83 8.19
N CYS A 506 18.78 14.85 9.10
CA CYS A 506 17.85 13.72 9.10
C CYS A 506 16.53 14.14 9.75
N LEU A 507 15.43 14.05 9.01
CA LEU A 507 14.08 14.35 9.50
C LEU A 507 13.34 13.10 10.01
N SER A 508 13.77 11.89 9.61
CA SER A 508 13.11 10.65 10.03
C SER A 508 14.12 9.58 10.43
N TYR A 509 13.93 9.02 11.62
CA TYR A 509 14.69 7.88 12.12
C TYR A 509 13.92 6.57 11.96
N HIS A 510 12.94 6.54 11.06
CA HIS A 510 12.16 5.36 10.78
C HIS A 510 13.01 4.19 10.28
N GLU A 511 12.54 2.95 10.47
CA GLU A 511 13.35 1.75 10.26
C GLU A 511 13.25 1.16 8.83
N THR A 512 12.23 1.57 8.07
CA THR A 512 12.02 1.18 6.67
C THR A 512 11.89 2.40 5.75
N GLN A 513 11.33 2.19 4.56
CA GLN A 513 11.30 3.21 3.51
C GLN A 513 10.20 4.24 3.70
N GLU A 514 10.51 5.45 3.24
CA GLU A 514 9.60 6.57 3.09
C GLU A 514 9.70 7.14 1.67
N TRP A 515 8.62 7.73 1.13
CA TRP A 515 8.55 8.17 -0.26
C TRP A 515 7.74 9.44 -0.42
N HIS A 516 8.01 10.14 -1.53
CA HIS A 516 7.18 11.18 -2.13
C HIS A 516 6.76 12.28 -1.15
N PRO A 517 7.71 12.94 -0.45
CA PRO A 517 7.35 14.08 0.38
C PRO A 517 6.72 15.19 -0.46
N SER A 518 5.70 15.83 0.08
CA SER A 518 5.06 17.02 -0.47
C SER A 518 4.53 17.89 0.67
N VAL A 519 4.26 19.17 0.38
CA VAL A 519 3.74 20.10 1.41
C VAL A 519 2.23 20.24 1.24
N ASP A 520 1.49 20.12 2.34
CA ASP A 520 0.06 20.29 2.35
C ASP A 520 -0.37 21.78 2.43
N ASN A 521 -1.68 22.06 2.35
CA ASN A 521 -2.23 23.41 2.40
C ASN A 521 -1.97 24.15 3.72
N ASN A 522 -1.59 23.44 4.78
CA ASN A 522 -1.28 23.98 6.11
C ASN A 522 0.23 24.14 6.35
N GLY A 523 1.07 23.80 5.39
CA GLY A 523 2.52 23.86 5.51
C GLY A 523 3.16 22.63 6.18
N MET A 524 2.39 21.59 6.48
CA MET A 524 2.89 20.32 6.98
C MET A 524 3.52 19.50 5.85
N LEU A 525 4.55 18.73 6.17
CA LEU A 525 5.15 17.78 5.26
C LEU A 525 4.36 16.47 5.31
N ILE A 526 3.84 16.03 4.18
CA ILE A 526 3.15 14.74 4.01
C ILE A 526 3.99 13.80 3.16
N TYR A 527 3.95 12.52 3.45
CA TYR A 527 4.75 11.50 2.77
C TYR A 527 4.15 10.10 2.95
N THR A 528 4.53 9.16 2.12
CA THR A 528 4.19 7.74 2.30
C THR A 528 5.23 7.11 3.21
N ARG A 529 4.80 6.42 4.26
CA ARG A 529 5.67 5.66 5.17
C ARG A 529 5.27 4.21 5.22
N TRP A 530 6.25 3.32 5.17
CA TRP A 530 6.07 1.89 5.33
C TRP A 530 6.35 1.44 6.76
N ASP A 531 5.31 1.10 7.49
CA ASP A 531 5.42 0.51 8.82
C ASP A 531 5.54 -1.00 8.71
N TYR A 532 6.72 -1.55 8.98
CA TYR A 532 7.01 -2.97 8.83
C TYR A 532 6.94 -3.75 10.14
N VAL A 533 7.49 -3.19 11.21
CA VAL A 533 7.66 -3.88 12.49
C VAL A 533 6.33 -4.26 13.10
N ASP A 534 6.16 -5.58 13.36
CA ASP A 534 4.95 -6.12 13.99
C ASP A 534 3.64 -5.74 13.28
N ARG A 535 3.72 -5.41 11.99
CA ARG A 535 2.61 -4.93 11.16
C ARG A 535 2.41 -5.84 9.94
N ASP A 536 1.25 -5.71 9.30
CA ASP A 536 1.01 -6.34 8.01
C ASP A 536 1.83 -5.64 6.92
N THR A 537 2.90 -6.27 6.51
CA THR A 537 3.91 -5.71 5.63
C THR A 537 3.42 -5.22 4.28
N ASN A 538 2.33 -5.81 3.77
CA ASN A 538 1.82 -5.46 2.44
C ASN A 538 0.85 -4.28 2.46
N ILE A 539 0.22 -3.98 3.59
CA ILE A 539 -0.85 -2.99 3.67
C ILE A 539 -0.52 -1.79 4.57
N ALA A 540 0.69 -1.72 5.08
CA ALA A 540 1.08 -0.65 5.99
C ALA A 540 1.95 0.42 5.29
N HIS A 541 1.53 0.87 4.10
CA HIS A 541 2.20 1.91 3.29
C HIS A 541 1.23 3.07 3.06
N HIS A 542 1.05 3.89 4.09
CA HIS A 542 0.03 4.93 4.09
C HIS A 542 0.62 6.32 4.33
N ILE A 543 -0.25 7.33 4.26
CA ILE A 543 0.15 8.72 4.38
C ILE A 543 0.42 9.06 5.85
N TRP A 544 1.59 9.61 6.09
CA TRP A 544 2.02 10.24 7.34
C TRP A 544 2.26 11.72 7.12
N ASN A 545 2.24 12.48 8.20
CA ASN A 545 2.67 13.86 8.20
C ASN A 545 3.62 14.14 9.35
N CYS A 546 4.42 15.20 9.20
CA CYS A 546 5.23 15.80 10.25
C CYS A 546 5.39 17.30 9.99
N TYR A 547 5.91 18.03 10.95
CA TYR A 547 6.34 19.39 10.70
C TYR A 547 7.55 19.42 9.75
N PRO A 548 7.84 20.57 9.06
CA PRO A 548 8.96 20.68 8.13
C PRO A 548 10.34 20.37 8.73
N ASP A 549 10.48 20.46 10.03
CA ASP A 549 11.69 20.10 10.79
C ASP A 549 11.70 18.64 11.29
N GLY A 550 10.76 17.82 10.84
CA GLY A 550 10.67 16.37 11.12
C GLY A 550 9.96 16.01 12.43
N ARG A 551 9.69 16.99 13.30
CA ARG A 551 9.06 16.73 14.61
C ARG A 551 7.61 16.26 14.46
N ASP A 552 7.14 15.57 15.51
CA ASP A 552 5.76 15.09 15.68
C ASP A 552 5.24 14.28 14.49
N PRO A 553 5.91 13.17 14.09
CA PRO A 553 5.43 12.32 13.01
C PRO A 553 4.14 11.61 13.40
N ARG A 554 3.08 11.77 12.58
CA ARG A 554 1.76 11.22 12.82
C ARG A 554 1.26 10.42 11.62
N SER A 555 0.66 9.25 11.89
CA SER A 555 -0.14 8.57 10.88
C SER A 555 -1.39 9.40 10.59
N PHE A 556 -1.64 9.66 9.34
CA PHE A 556 -2.71 10.51 8.88
C PHE A 556 -3.90 9.74 8.35
N HIS A 557 -3.63 8.61 7.70
CA HIS A 557 -4.60 7.73 7.09
C HIS A 557 -4.09 6.28 7.13
N GLY A 558 -5.01 5.31 7.17
CA GLY A 558 -4.71 3.90 6.96
C GLY A 558 -4.03 3.20 8.14
N ASN A 559 -4.01 3.79 9.32
CA ASN A 559 -3.38 3.20 10.49
C ASN A 559 -4.20 2.00 11.01
N TYR A 560 -3.74 0.78 10.73
CA TYR A 560 -4.39 -0.48 11.08
C TYR A 560 -5.80 -0.68 10.52
N PRO A 561 -5.94 -0.87 9.22
CA PRO A 561 -7.21 -1.23 8.63
C PRO A 561 -7.70 -2.57 9.20
N VAL A 562 -8.92 -2.60 9.69
CA VAL A 562 -9.58 -3.82 10.19
C VAL A 562 -9.91 -4.77 9.03
N LYS A 563 -10.16 -4.23 7.84
CA LYS A 563 -10.46 -4.96 6.61
C LYS A 563 -9.41 -4.63 5.56
N ARG A 564 -8.82 -5.65 4.95
CA ARG A 564 -7.78 -5.51 3.92
C ARG A 564 -8.35 -5.42 2.51
N GLU A 565 -9.52 -5.99 2.33
CA GLU A 565 -10.19 -6.08 1.04
C GLU A 565 -10.70 -4.70 0.62
N SER A 566 -10.61 -4.43 -0.67
CA SER A 566 -11.11 -3.19 -1.29
C SER A 566 -10.49 -1.91 -0.72
N ARG A 567 -9.29 -1.99 -0.15
CA ARG A 567 -8.49 -0.84 0.30
C ARG A 567 -7.23 -0.71 -0.53
N PRO A 568 -6.72 0.50 -0.74
CA PRO A 568 -5.33 0.65 -1.16
C PRO A 568 -4.40 -0.06 -0.15
N TRP A 569 -3.45 -0.84 -0.64
CA TRP A 569 -2.39 -1.37 0.20
C TRP A 569 -1.24 -0.37 0.33
N MET A 570 -1.10 0.48 -0.67
CA MET A 570 -0.13 1.55 -0.72
C MET A 570 -0.77 2.81 -1.31
N GLU A 571 -0.48 3.97 -0.74
CA GLU A 571 -0.80 5.28 -1.31
C GLU A 571 0.50 6.01 -1.64
N MET A 572 0.80 6.14 -2.93
CA MET A 572 2.04 6.72 -3.43
C MET A 572 1.79 8.09 -4.06
N SER A 573 2.81 8.93 -4.11
CA SER A 573 2.76 10.29 -4.67
C SER A 573 1.62 11.14 -4.08
N PRO A 574 1.48 11.23 -2.74
CA PRO A 574 0.42 12.02 -2.12
C PRO A 574 0.61 13.51 -2.39
N ARG A 575 -0.48 14.19 -2.77
CA ARG A 575 -0.50 15.66 -2.93
C ARG A 575 -1.77 16.25 -2.37
N ALA A 576 -1.65 17.38 -1.66
CA ALA A 576 -2.80 18.13 -1.18
C ALA A 576 -3.58 18.72 -2.35
N ILE A 577 -4.91 18.58 -2.33
CA ILE A 577 -5.79 19.21 -3.30
C ILE A 577 -5.95 20.69 -2.94
N PRO A 578 -5.70 21.63 -3.87
CA PRO A 578 -5.74 23.07 -3.56
C PRO A 578 -7.06 23.51 -2.95
N GLY A 579 -7.02 24.19 -1.80
CA GLY A 579 -8.19 24.70 -1.10
C GLY A 579 -9.14 23.66 -0.51
N SER A 580 -8.70 22.39 -0.40
CA SER A 580 -9.47 21.27 0.12
C SER A 580 -8.82 20.63 1.35
N ASN A 581 -9.61 19.86 2.11
CA ASN A 581 -9.11 18.96 3.16
C ASN A 581 -8.80 17.54 2.64
N LYS A 582 -8.67 17.38 1.33
CA LYS A 582 -8.40 16.10 0.70
C LYS A 582 -7.01 16.05 0.11
N TYR A 583 -6.52 14.83 -0.02
CA TYR A 583 -5.30 14.50 -0.74
C TYR A 583 -5.63 13.60 -1.92
N VAL A 584 -4.88 13.73 -3.01
CA VAL A 584 -4.88 12.72 -4.07
C VAL A 584 -3.67 11.85 -3.91
N ALA A 585 -3.81 10.54 -4.18
CA ALA A 585 -2.70 9.59 -4.18
C ALA A 585 -2.91 8.51 -5.25
N THR A 586 -1.83 7.81 -5.57
CA THR A 586 -1.86 6.60 -6.39
C THR A 586 -1.99 5.38 -5.47
N ALA A 587 -3.11 4.67 -5.57
CA ALA A 587 -3.27 3.35 -4.96
C ALA A 587 -2.45 2.33 -5.75
N ALA A 588 -1.25 2.01 -5.26
CA ALA A 588 -0.26 1.21 -5.94
C ALA A 588 -0.17 -0.23 -5.40
N ALA A 589 0.51 -1.10 -6.16
CA ALA A 589 0.81 -2.47 -5.77
C ALA A 589 2.09 -2.54 -4.92
N HIS A 590 2.09 -3.35 -3.87
CA HIS A 590 3.29 -3.67 -3.10
C HIS A 590 4.34 -4.44 -3.93
N HIS A 591 3.90 -5.37 -4.79
CA HIS A 591 4.76 -6.17 -5.67
C HIS A 591 4.79 -5.66 -7.12
N GLY A 592 4.77 -4.35 -7.31
CA GLY A 592 4.80 -3.72 -8.64
C GLY A 592 5.57 -2.40 -8.62
N HIS A 593 5.25 -1.53 -9.58
CA HIS A 593 5.72 -0.15 -9.58
C HIS A 593 4.72 0.76 -8.85
N ALA A 594 5.10 2.03 -8.61
CA ALA A 594 4.25 3.02 -7.94
C ALA A 594 3.10 3.55 -8.82
N PHE A 595 2.43 2.64 -9.53
CA PHE A 595 1.28 2.91 -10.41
C PHE A 595 0.10 2.02 -10.05
N GLY A 596 -1.11 2.49 -10.37
CA GLY A 596 -2.33 1.76 -10.06
C GLY A 596 -3.59 2.52 -10.41
N SER A 597 -4.46 2.73 -9.44
CA SER A 597 -5.67 3.54 -9.50
C SER A 597 -5.47 4.85 -8.74
N LEU A 598 -6.16 5.93 -9.09
CA LEU A 598 -6.11 7.18 -8.33
C LEU A 598 -7.24 7.22 -7.30
N VAL A 599 -6.90 7.73 -6.11
CA VAL A 599 -7.83 7.89 -4.99
C VAL A 599 -7.72 9.29 -4.42
N ALA A 600 -8.84 9.85 -3.96
CA ALA A 600 -8.87 11.00 -3.07
C ALA A 600 -9.08 10.53 -1.62
N ILE A 601 -8.39 11.15 -0.69
CA ILE A 601 -8.42 10.80 0.73
C ILE A 601 -8.87 12.03 1.51
N ASP A 602 -10.04 11.94 2.15
CA ASP A 602 -10.57 12.96 3.05
C ASP A 602 -10.25 12.55 4.50
N TYR A 603 -9.42 13.31 5.18
CA TYR A 603 -9.00 12.96 6.54
C TYR A 603 -9.99 13.39 7.64
N ARG A 604 -11.05 14.12 7.31
CA ARG A 604 -12.05 14.57 8.30
C ARG A 604 -12.93 13.45 8.85
N PRO A 605 -13.40 12.47 8.03
CA PRO A 605 -14.04 11.28 8.58
C PRO A 605 -13.05 10.44 9.40
N GLU A 606 -13.56 9.77 10.44
CA GLU A 606 -12.76 8.81 11.20
C GLU A 606 -12.27 7.67 10.30
N ASP A 607 -11.01 7.26 10.43
CA ASP A 607 -10.50 6.07 9.77
C ASP A 607 -11.02 4.81 10.48
N ASP A 608 -12.21 4.38 10.06
CA ASP A 608 -12.90 3.20 10.59
C ASP A 608 -12.36 1.87 10.03
N GLY A 609 -11.33 1.92 9.18
CA GLY A 609 -10.82 0.77 8.46
C GLY A 609 -11.74 0.25 7.35
N ALA A 610 -12.82 0.96 7.00
CA ALA A 610 -13.85 0.56 6.04
C ALA A 610 -13.92 1.44 4.80
N MET A 611 -12.85 2.17 4.45
CA MET A 611 -12.80 3.07 3.29
C MET A 611 -13.60 4.38 3.45
N ALA A 612 -14.03 4.75 4.66
CA ALA A 612 -14.79 5.99 4.88
C ALA A 612 -14.05 7.25 4.41
N GLN A 613 -12.72 7.24 4.46
CA GLN A 613 -11.88 8.36 4.03
C GLN A 613 -11.52 8.33 2.55
N VAL A 614 -11.72 7.22 1.83
CA VAL A 614 -11.17 7.01 0.48
C VAL A 614 -12.26 7.06 -0.57
N GLU A 615 -12.09 7.95 -1.55
CA GLU A 615 -12.92 8.08 -2.75
C GLU A 615 -12.11 7.61 -3.97
N ARG A 616 -12.69 6.79 -4.83
CA ARG A 616 -12.03 6.31 -6.06
C ARG A 616 -12.23 7.34 -7.18
N LEU A 617 -11.13 7.91 -7.66
CA LEU A 617 -11.14 8.84 -8.79
C LEU A 617 -11.13 8.11 -10.14
N THR A 618 -10.49 6.94 -10.20
CA THR A 618 -10.37 6.14 -11.43
C THR A 618 -10.90 4.72 -11.19
N PRO A 619 -12.22 4.57 -11.05
CA PRO A 619 -12.85 3.31 -10.71
C PRO A 619 -12.79 2.26 -11.84
N ASP A 620 -12.41 2.67 -13.05
CA ASP A 620 -12.15 1.80 -14.19
C ASP A 620 -10.93 0.86 -14.00
N VAL A 621 -10.06 1.16 -13.03
CA VAL A 621 -8.93 0.30 -12.65
C VAL A 621 -9.11 -0.21 -11.22
N PRO A 622 -9.20 -1.53 -11.00
CA PRO A 622 -9.24 -2.11 -9.67
C PRO A 622 -8.03 -1.70 -8.83
N LEU A 623 -8.19 -1.66 -7.51
CA LEU A 623 -7.07 -1.43 -6.61
C LEU A 623 -6.07 -2.59 -6.74
N PRO A 624 -4.81 -2.34 -7.11
CA PRO A 624 -3.83 -3.39 -7.30
C PRO A 624 -3.66 -4.26 -6.04
N GLU A 625 -3.48 -5.57 -6.23
CA GLU A 625 -3.36 -6.61 -5.21
C GLU A 625 -4.58 -6.79 -4.31
N SER A 626 -5.21 -5.73 -3.81
CA SER A 626 -6.35 -5.88 -2.91
C SER A 626 -7.62 -6.38 -3.63
N GLU A 627 -7.82 -5.98 -4.89
CA GLU A 627 -8.97 -6.39 -5.72
C GLU A 627 -8.57 -7.25 -6.92
N GLY A 628 -7.46 -6.91 -7.57
CA GLY A 628 -7.02 -7.58 -8.80
C GLY A 628 -6.14 -8.81 -8.60
N GLY A 629 -5.69 -9.09 -7.38
CA GLY A 629 -4.76 -10.17 -7.06
C GLY A 629 -3.36 -10.00 -7.68
N LYS A 630 -2.40 -10.84 -7.27
CA LYS A 630 -0.98 -10.72 -7.68
C LYS A 630 -0.75 -11.00 -9.17
N ALA A 631 -1.51 -11.91 -9.77
CA ALA A 631 -1.32 -12.31 -11.16
C ALA A 631 -1.65 -11.20 -12.17
N ALA A 632 -2.56 -10.29 -11.82
CA ALA A 632 -3.02 -9.21 -12.70
C ALA A 632 -2.27 -7.88 -12.50
N ILE A 633 -1.34 -7.77 -11.55
CA ILE A 633 -0.71 -6.51 -11.11
C ILE A 633 -0.20 -5.69 -12.29
N ARG A 634 0.51 -6.31 -13.25
CA ARG A 634 1.09 -5.57 -14.40
C ARG A 634 0.04 -4.82 -15.21
N GLY A 635 -1.12 -5.43 -15.45
CA GLY A 635 -2.21 -4.80 -16.18
C GLY A 635 -2.97 -3.72 -15.38
N LEU A 636 -2.78 -3.69 -14.06
CA LEU A 636 -3.43 -2.73 -13.16
C LEU A 636 -2.57 -1.50 -12.84
N MET A 637 -1.30 -1.48 -13.24
CA MET A 637 -0.39 -0.34 -13.03
C MET A 637 -0.63 0.78 -14.06
N ALA A 638 -1.88 1.22 -14.21
CA ALA A 638 -2.31 2.08 -15.30
C ALA A 638 -2.08 3.58 -15.02
N TYR A 639 -2.55 4.08 -13.89
CA TYR A 639 -2.45 5.49 -13.51
C TYR A 639 -1.29 5.75 -12.56
N GLY A 640 -0.77 6.98 -12.55
CA GLY A 640 0.24 7.41 -11.58
C GLY A 640 0.52 8.91 -11.57
N THR A 641 1.38 9.31 -10.66
CA THR A 641 1.91 10.68 -10.48
C THR A 641 0.84 11.77 -10.66
N PRO A 642 -0.25 11.76 -9.86
CA PRO A 642 -1.33 12.72 -10.00
C PRO A 642 -0.89 14.13 -9.56
N TRP A 643 -1.35 15.14 -10.30
CA TRP A 643 -1.26 16.55 -9.93
C TRP A 643 -2.66 17.14 -9.83
N PRO A 644 -3.12 17.54 -8.64
CA PRO A 644 -4.47 18.03 -8.47
C PRO A 644 -4.60 19.49 -8.93
N LEU A 645 -5.61 19.77 -9.73
CA LEU A 645 -6.01 21.12 -10.14
C LEU A 645 -7.18 21.63 -9.29
N SER A 646 -8.04 20.71 -8.85
CA SER A 646 -9.16 20.89 -7.94
C SER A 646 -9.61 19.55 -7.37
N GLU A 647 -10.71 19.49 -6.60
CA GLU A 647 -11.33 18.21 -6.19
C GLU A 647 -11.89 17.41 -7.37
N ASP A 648 -12.17 18.07 -8.48
CA ASP A 648 -12.79 17.44 -9.64
C ASP A 648 -11.82 17.16 -10.78
N ASP A 649 -10.69 17.87 -10.88
CA ASP A 649 -9.83 17.90 -12.06
C ASP A 649 -8.37 17.64 -11.72
N TYR A 650 -7.70 16.78 -12.50
CA TYR A 650 -6.32 16.33 -12.25
C TYR A 650 -5.53 16.22 -13.56
N LEU A 651 -4.23 16.51 -13.49
CA LEU A 651 -3.28 15.92 -14.43
C LEU A 651 -2.77 14.59 -13.84
N CYS A 652 -2.53 13.62 -14.70
CA CYS A 652 -1.92 12.36 -14.30
C CYS A 652 -1.22 11.70 -15.49
N VAL A 653 -0.55 10.60 -15.25
CA VAL A 653 -0.11 9.73 -16.32
C VAL A 653 -0.99 8.50 -16.39
N TYR A 654 -1.22 8.01 -17.62
CA TYR A 654 -2.04 6.83 -17.85
C TYR A 654 -1.58 6.02 -19.06
N ASP A 655 -1.64 4.70 -18.89
CA ASP A 655 -1.65 3.74 -19.98
C ASP A 655 -2.46 2.50 -19.59
N GLY A 656 -3.51 2.21 -20.31
CA GLY A 656 -4.34 1.04 -20.05
C GLY A 656 -3.63 -0.31 -20.25
N ARG A 657 -2.46 -0.34 -20.88
CA ARG A 657 -1.59 -1.52 -21.03
C ARG A 657 -0.44 -1.56 -20.03
N ALA A 658 -0.29 -0.49 -19.24
CA ALA A 658 0.79 -0.30 -18.27
C ALA A 658 2.21 -0.47 -18.89
N ALA A 659 2.38 -0.09 -20.14
CA ALA A 659 3.62 -0.25 -20.91
C ALA A 659 4.27 1.10 -21.26
N ASN A 660 3.49 2.07 -21.71
CA ASN A 660 3.99 3.38 -22.15
C ASN A 660 3.00 4.51 -21.78
N ARG A 661 3.25 5.18 -20.68
CA ARG A 661 2.32 6.15 -20.09
C ARG A 661 2.42 7.50 -20.77
N GLY A 662 1.25 8.04 -21.15
CA GLY A 662 1.09 9.42 -21.63
C GLY A 662 0.58 10.35 -20.52
N ILE A 663 0.62 11.66 -20.79
CA ILE A 663 0.10 12.72 -19.93
C ILE A 663 -1.36 12.95 -20.26
N TYR A 664 -2.22 12.96 -19.24
CA TYR A 664 -3.67 13.13 -19.37
C TYR A 664 -4.19 14.22 -18.43
N TRP A 665 -5.25 14.89 -18.90
CA TRP A 665 -6.23 15.49 -18.03
C TRP A 665 -7.34 14.48 -17.76
N ILE A 666 -7.77 14.38 -16.50
CA ILE A 666 -8.91 13.57 -16.08
C ILE A 666 -9.82 14.36 -15.14
N ASP A 667 -11.09 13.97 -15.07
CA ASP A 667 -11.97 14.40 -14.00
C ASP A 667 -12.53 13.22 -13.19
N ARG A 668 -13.05 13.52 -12.00
CA ARG A 668 -13.67 12.50 -11.12
C ARG A 668 -14.94 11.87 -11.68
N PHE A 669 -15.48 12.39 -12.81
CA PHE A 669 -16.70 11.92 -13.45
C PHE A 669 -16.42 10.97 -14.62
N GLY A 670 -15.16 10.58 -14.81
CA GLY A 670 -14.74 9.61 -15.79
C GLY A 670 -14.34 10.17 -17.15
N ASN A 671 -14.27 11.50 -17.32
CA ASN A 671 -13.70 12.09 -18.52
C ASN A 671 -12.17 12.01 -18.47
N ARG A 672 -11.57 11.74 -19.63
CA ARG A 672 -10.12 11.59 -19.76
C ARG A 672 -9.69 12.00 -21.17
N GLU A 673 -8.72 12.92 -21.27
CA GLU A 673 -8.18 13.39 -22.54
C GLU A 673 -6.65 13.30 -22.55
N LEU A 674 -6.12 12.65 -23.58
CA LEU A 674 -4.67 12.55 -23.81
C LEU A 674 -4.14 13.92 -24.22
N LEU A 675 -3.14 14.44 -23.50
CA LEU A 675 -2.45 15.68 -23.82
C LEU A 675 -1.18 15.40 -24.64
N TYR A 676 -0.38 14.42 -24.22
CA TYR A 676 0.82 14.01 -24.92
C TYR A 676 1.22 12.57 -24.57
N ARG A 677 1.78 11.86 -25.54
CA ARG A 677 2.42 10.56 -25.34
C ARG A 677 3.63 10.46 -26.25
N ASP A 678 4.77 10.12 -25.67
CA ASP A 678 5.93 9.69 -26.43
C ASP A 678 5.73 8.25 -26.93
N ARG A 679 6.30 7.89 -28.08
CA ARG A 679 6.10 6.56 -28.68
C ARG A 679 6.93 5.46 -28.05
N GLU A 680 8.07 5.82 -27.49
CA GLU A 680 9.10 4.87 -27.07
C GLU A 680 9.33 4.87 -25.56
N ILE A 681 9.02 5.98 -24.86
CA ILE A 681 9.37 6.17 -23.47
C ILE A 681 8.20 6.78 -22.67
N SER A 682 7.97 6.30 -21.46
CA SER A 682 6.91 6.83 -20.60
C SER A 682 7.16 8.27 -20.17
N CYS A 683 6.11 9.09 -20.22
CA CYS A 683 6.06 10.42 -19.63
C CYS A 683 5.58 10.32 -18.20
N LEU A 684 6.23 10.99 -17.23
CA LEU A 684 5.93 10.88 -15.80
C LEU A 684 5.92 12.27 -15.15
N SER A 685 5.20 12.38 -14.02
CA SER A 685 5.18 13.55 -13.13
C SER A 685 4.82 14.86 -13.82
N PRO A 686 3.65 14.98 -14.47
CA PRO A 686 3.22 16.21 -15.12
C PRO A 686 2.91 17.30 -14.10
N ILE A 687 3.52 18.48 -14.25
CA ILE A 687 3.37 19.63 -13.36
C ILE A 687 3.04 20.86 -14.22
N PRO A 688 1.93 21.59 -14.01
CA PRO A 688 1.72 22.87 -14.67
C PRO A 688 2.88 23.82 -14.40
N LEU A 689 3.55 24.30 -15.43
CA LEU A 689 4.72 25.19 -15.30
C LEU A 689 4.26 26.65 -15.08
N ARG A 690 3.74 26.89 -13.88
CA ARG A 690 3.23 28.20 -13.44
C ARG A 690 3.43 28.38 -11.94
N PRO A 691 3.41 29.66 -11.45
CA PRO A 691 3.38 29.92 -10.02
C PRO A 691 2.15 29.31 -9.34
N ARG A 692 2.31 28.93 -8.08
CA ARG A 692 1.23 28.47 -7.19
C ARG A 692 1.34 29.10 -5.82
N PRO A 693 0.22 29.30 -5.09
CA PRO A 693 0.28 29.81 -3.72
C PRO A 693 1.22 28.96 -2.84
N ALA A 694 2.14 29.60 -2.14
CA ALA A 694 2.95 28.94 -1.15
C ALA A 694 2.10 28.67 0.11
N PRO A 695 2.13 27.44 0.67
CA PRO A 695 1.55 27.19 1.98
C PRO A 695 2.23 28.02 3.07
N PRO A 696 1.64 28.12 4.28
CA PRO A 696 2.27 28.81 5.40
C PRO A 696 3.64 28.23 5.74
N ALA A 697 4.63 29.08 5.96
CA ALA A 697 5.92 28.68 6.52
C ALA A 697 5.75 28.41 8.03
N LEU A 698 5.87 27.16 8.43
CA LEU A 698 5.76 26.75 9.83
C LEU A 698 7.12 26.96 10.54
N PRO A 699 7.14 27.47 11.78
CA PRO A 699 8.39 27.71 12.50
C PRO A 699 9.08 26.39 12.86
N GLU A 700 10.39 26.32 12.64
CA GLU A 700 11.25 25.28 13.18
C GLU A 700 11.32 25.40 14.72
N ARG A 701 11.25 24.26 15.41
CA ARG A 701 11.33 24.18 16.89
C ARG A 701 12.30 23.11 17.37
N THR A 702 13.02 22.51 16.45
CA THR A 702 14.12 21.58 16.74
C THR A 702 15.45 22.31 16.64
N THR A 703 16.49 21.78 17.27
CA THR A 703 17.84 22.35 17.21
C THR A 703 18.75 21.56 16.27
N GLN A 704 18.22 21.07 15.13
CA GLN A 704 18.95 20.22 14.19
C GLN A 704 19.79 21.00 13.17
N THR A 705 19.34 22.18 12.74
CA THR A 705 20.05 22.98 11.74
C THR A 705 21.38 23.53 12.31
N ALA A 706 22.33 23.80 11.43
CA ALA A 706 23.63 24.33 11.83
C ALA A 706 23.49 25.61 12.66
N ALA A 707 22.58 26.52 12.29
CA ALA A 707 22.29 27.76 13.02
C ALA A 707 21.73 27.45 14.42
N ALA A 708 20.70 26.58 14.51
CA ALA A 708 20.07 26.25 15.79
C ALA A 708 21.03 25.50 16.74
N ARG A 709 21.89 24.61 16.20
CA ARG A 709 22.95 23.95 17.00
C ARG A 709 23.98 24.90 17.55
N ALA A 710 24.30 25.97 16.82
CA ALA A 710 25.23 26.98 17.31
C ALA A 710 24.66 27.76 18.50
N GLU A 711 23.35 28.00 18.52
CA GLU A 711 22.67 28.69 19.61
C GLU A 711 22.40 27.77 20.82
N THR A 712 22.01 26.52 20.59
CA THR A 712 21.64 25.55 21.65
C THR A 712 22.23 24.17 21.37
N PRO A 713 23.51 23.96 21.71
CA PRO A 713 24.13 22.63 21.54
C PRO A 713 23.46 21.59 22.44
N ALA A 714 23.24 20.39 21.89
CA ALA A 714 22.77 19.22 22.64
C ALA A 714 21.48 19.44 23.46
N ALA A 715 20.49 20.15 22.92
CA ALA A 715 19.21 20.32 23.57
C ALA A 715 18.50 18.98 23.82
N ALA A 716 18.09 18.72 25.07
CA ALA A 716 17.31 17.56 25.45
C ALA A 716 15.92 17.60 24.80
N ALA A 717 15.39 16.43 24.45
CA ALA A 717 14.00 16.28 24.03
C ALA A 717 13.13 15.72 25.16
N THR A 718 11.85 16.04 25.14
CA THR A 718 10.89 15.53 26.14
C THR A 718 9.64 15.00 25.49
N ILE A 719 9.03 13.99 26.13
CA ILE A 719 7.72 13.46 25.75
C ILE A 719 6.77 13.58 26.94
N ALA A 720 5.59 14.16 26.71
CA ALA A 720 4.49 14.19 27.63
C ALA A 720 3.35 13.31 27.13
N VAL A 721 2.73 12.53 28.02
CA VAL A 721 1.45 11.84 27.79
C VAL A 721 0.44 12.43 28.75
N MET A 722 -0.66 13.00 28.23
CA MET A 722 -1.63 13.71 29.06
C MET A 722 -2.43 12.76 29.93
N ASN A 723 -2.83 11.61 29.38
CA ASN A 723 -3.54 10.57 30.12
C ASN A 723 -3.49 9.24 29.38
N VAL A 724 -2.75 8.25 29.87
CA VAL A 724 -2.64 6.91 29.24
C VAL A 724 -3.99 6.21 29.07
N TYR A 725 -4.98 6.56 29.87
CA TYR A 725 -6.31 5.95 29.80
C TYR A 725 -7.20 6.53 28.69
N ASP A 726 -6.81 7.66 28.08
CA ASP A 726 -7.51 8.18 26.91
C ASP A 726 -7.09 7.38 25.66
N GLY A 727 -8.05 6.72 25.05
CA GLY A 727 -7.81 5.84 23.90
C GLY A 727 -9.09 5.41 23.21
N ASP A 728 -8.98 4.83 22.02
CA ASP A 728 -10.09 4.30 21.22
C ASP A 728 -10.36 2.80 21.50
N PHE A 729 -9.81 2.27 22.58
CA PHE A 729 -10.01 0.89 23.04
C PHE A 729 -10.38 0.84 24.52
N GLN A 730 -10.92 -0.31 24.94
CA GLN A 730 -11.29 -0.51 26.35
C GLN A 730 -10.11 -1.07 27.15
N TRP A 731 -9.78 -0.41 28.25
CA TRP A 731 -8.91 -0.96 29.28
C TRP A 731 -9.60 -2.07 30.06
N PRO A 732 -8.88 -3.12 30.52
CA PRO A 732 -9.45 -4.08 31.46
C PRO A 732 -9.98 -3.40 32.73
N GLU A 733 -11.09 -3.88 33.25
CA GLU A 733 -11.69 -3.33 34.48
C GLU A 733 -10.71 -3.39 35.66
N GLY A 734 -10.60 -2.29 36.41
CA GLY A 734 -9.75 -2.18 37.59
C GLY A 734 -8.23 -2.14 37.27
N VAL A 735 -7.82 -2.09 36.01
CA VAL A 735 -6.40 -2.01 35.68
C VAL A 735 -5.82 -0.65 36.06
N LYS A 736 -4.67 -0.67 36.74
CA LYS A 736 -3.90 0.53 37.06
C LYS A 736 -2.57 0.47 36.32
N ILE A 737 -2.29 1.50 35.53
CA ILE A 737 -1.04 1.70 34.82
C ILE A 737 -0.11 2.50 35.71
N THR A 738 1.07 1.95 36.02
CA THR A 738 2.02 2.53 36.96
C THR A 738 3.28 3.08 36.28
N ALA A 739 3.57 2.59 35.05
CA ALA A 739 4.74 3.02 34.32
C ALA A 739 4.56 2.86 32.80
N LEU A 740 5.38 3.57 32.03
CA LEU A 740 5.63 3.29 30.62
C LEU A 740 7.01 2.66 30.47
N ARG A 741 7.09 1.52 29.78
CA ARG A 741 8.37 0.96 29.31
C ARG A 741 8.71 1.55 27.95
N ILE A 742 9.92 2.06 27.83
CA ILE A 742 10.44 2.67 26.59
C ILE A 742 11.30 1.62 25.90
N ILE A 743 10.94 1.28 24.67
CA ILE A 743 11.64 0.28 23.86
C ILE A 743 12.12 0.95 22.58
N GLN A 744 13.40 0.77 22.25
CA GLN A 744 13.97 1.17 20.98
C GLN A 744 13.87 0.02 19.98
N VAL A 745 13.40 0.32 18.78
CA VAL A 745 13.56 -0.55 17.61
C VAL A 745 14.96 -0.32 17.04
N LEU A 746 15.73 -1.38 16.95
CA LEU A 746 17.11 -1.31 16.47
C LEU A 746 17.15 -1.45 14.94
N PRO A 747 17.96 -0.62 14.24
CA PRO A 747 18.07 -0.70 12.80
C PRO A 747 18.65 -2.04 12.38
N LYS A 748 18.23 -2.53 11.21
CA LYS A 748 18.84 -3.72 10.60
C LYS A 748 20.20 -3.35 10.03
N THR A 749 21.23 -4.02 10.51
CA THR A 749 22.62 -3.66 10.22
C THR A 749 23.39 -4.72 9.43
N THR A 750 22.68 -5.73 8.90
CA THR A 750 23.25 -6.78 8.03
C THR A 750 22.49 -6.86 6.70
N PRO A 751 23.17 -7.10 5.56
CA PRO A 751 22.57 -7.03 4.24
C PRO A 751 21.40 -7.98 3.99
N PRO A 752 21.47 -9.31 4.26
CA PRO A 752 20.38 -10.21 3.90
C PRO A 752 19.09 -9.90 4.67
N VAL A 753 17.99 -9.70 3.93
CA VAL A 753 16.70 -9.21 4.47
C VAL A 753 16.16 -10.04 5.64
N ASP A 754 16.31 -11.36 5.60
CA ASP A 754 15.76 -12.30 6.60
C ASP A 754 16.83 -12.88 7.55
N LEU A 755 18.07 -12.38 7.49
CA LEU A 755 19.19 -12.93 8.27
C LEU A 755 19.93 -11.85 9.06
N PRO A 756 20.36 -12.20 10.28
CA PRO A 756 19.93 -13.35 11.07
C PRO A 756 18.47 -13.23 11.47
N ARG A 757 17.79 -14.34 11.63
CA ARG A 757 16.41 -14.35 12.13
C ARG A 757 16.39 -14.02 13.61
N ILE A 758 15.81 -12.89 13.97
CA ILE A 758 15.82 -12.34 15.34
C ILE A 758 15.03 -13.21 16.31
N GLY A 759 13.90 -13.76 15.87
CA GLY A 759 13.03 -14.58 16.71
C GLY A 759 12.04 -15.41 15.91
N ALA A 760 11.07 -16.00 16.62
CA ALA A 760 10.03 -16.83 16.02
C ALA A 760 9.08 -16.04 15.11
N GLY A 761 8.83 -14.77 15.41
CA GLY A 761 8.11 -13.84 14.52
C GLY A 761 8.92 -13.57 13.26
N THR A 762 8.28 -13.63 12.07
CA THR A 762 8.97 -13.43 10.79
C THR A 762 9.32 -11.98 10.54
N GLU A 763 8.44 -11.05 10.94
CA GLU A 763 8.54 -9.62 10.64
C GLU A 763 8.92 -8.81 11.91
N THR A 764 9.76 -9.40 12.77
CA THR A 764 10.20 -8.75 14.01
C THR A 764 11.57 -8.08 13.83
N ASN A 765 11.80 -6.98 14.53
CA ASN A 765 13.09 -6.30 14.61
C ASN A 765 13.74 -6.51 15.97
N ALA A 766 15.07 -6.50 15.99
CA ALA A 766 15.84 -6.45 17.23
C ALA A 766 15.47 -5.20 18.04
N ARG A 767 15.45 -5.32 19.38
CA ARG A 767 14.98 -4.30 20.32
C ARG A 767 15.96 -4.08 21.44
N ALA A 768 15.95 -2.85 21.97
CA ALA A 768 16.61 -2.52 23.22
C ALA A 768 15.60 -1.98 24.22
N VAL A 769 15.57 -2.50 25.42
CA VAL A 769 14.73 -2.00 26.51
C VAL A 769 15.48 -0.86 27.20
N LEU A 770 15.11 0.40 26.88
CA LEU A 770 15.80 1.58 27.43
C LEU A 770 15.51 1.78 28.91
N GLY A 771 14.35 1.36 29.39
CA GLY A 771 13.96 1.45 30.79
C GLY A 771 12.49 1.79 30.94
N THR A 772 12.15 2.35 32.10
CA THR A 772 10.77 2.75 32.47
C THR A 772 10.72 4.17 32.98
N VAL A 773 9.53 4.80 32.83
CA VAL A 773 9.18 6.10 33.41
C VAL A 773 7.86 5.97 34.17
N PRO A 774 7.65 6.73 35.26
CA PRO A 774 6.43 6.64 36.05
C PRO A 774 5.24 7.21 35.32
N VAL A 775 4.06 6.66 35.59
CA VAL A 775 2.74 7.21 35.25
C VAL A 775 2.11 7.68 36.55
N GLU A 776 1.65 8.95 36.59
CA GLU A 776 1.00 9.55 37.74
C GLU A 776 -0.41 8.99 37.96
N ALA A 777 -0.99 9.28 39.14
CA ALA A 777 -2.31 8.78 39.52
C ALA A 777 -3.44 9.21 38.55
N ASP A 778 -3.25 10.33 37.86
CA ASP A 778 -4.18 10.84 36.83
C ASP A 778 -3.94 10.26 35.42
N GLY A 779 -3.02 9.31 35.28
CA GLY A 779 -2.66 8.68 34.03
C GLY A 779 -1.63 9.47 33.20
N SER A 780 -1.12 10.62 33.71
CA SER A 780 -0.15 11.41 32.96
C SER A 780 1.29 10.91 33.15
N ALA A 781 2.15 11.16 32.15
CA ALA A 781 3.58 10.90 32.19
C ALA A 781 4.34 12.05 31.52
N PHE A 782 5.52 12.40 32.04
CA PHE A 782 6.41 13.39 31.45
C PHE A 782 7.88 12.99 31.70
N PHE A 783 8.66 12.87 30.62
CA PHE A 783 10.00 12.31 30.72
C PHE A 783 10.97 12.83 29.67
N GLU A 784 12.26 12.74 29.95
CA GLU A 784 13.32 12.96 28.98
C GLU A 784 13.32 11.84 27.93
N ALA A 785 13.34 12.21 26.65
CA ALA A 785 13.26 11.28 25.56
C ALA A 785 14.60 11.12 24.82
N PRO A 786 14.97 9.91 24.40
CA PRO A 786 16.20 9.66 23.67
C PRO A 786 16.09 10.21 22.24
N VAL A 787 16.94 11.18 21.93
CA VAL A 787 17.00 11.82 20.61
C VAL A 787 17.51 10.87 19.54
N GLY A 788 16.92 10.92 18.35
CA GLY A 788 17.38 10.19 17.16
C GLY A 788 17.22 8.67 17.23
N LYS A 789 16.36 8.19 18.12
CA LYS A 789 16.06 6.77 18.27
C LYS A 789 14.59 6.50 17.95
N LEU A 790 14.35 5.46 17.17
CA LEU A 790 13.01 4.97 16.91
C LEU A 790 12.51 4.22 18.15
N ILE A 791 11.47 4.71 18.81
CA ILE A 791 10.98 4.19 20.09
C ILE A 791 9.47 3.92 20.05
N TYR A 792 9.03 3.00 20.91
CA TYR A 792 7.62 2.79 21.20
C TYR A 792 7.40 2.49 22.68
N PHE A 793 6.15 2.55 23.14
CA PHE A 793 5.80 2.46 24.55
C PHE A 793 4.95 1.24 24.84
N GLN A 794 5.17 0.66 26.04
CA GLN A 794 4.28 -0.32 26.66
C GLN A 794 3.77 0.21 27.99
N ALA A 795 2.46 0.23 28.16
CA ALA A 795 1.82 0.59 29.42
C ALA A 795 1.87 -0.61 30.37
N LEU A 796 2.51 -0.45 31.53
CA LEU A 796 2.74 -1.50 32.50
C LEU A 796 1.74 -1.43 33.65
N GLY A 797 1.18 -2.59 34.01
CA GLY A 797 0.41 -2.76 35.25
C GLY A 797 1.30 -2.81 36.51
N GLU A 798 0.67 -2.95 37.67
CA GLU A 798 1.34 -3.01 38.99
C GLU A 798 2.36 -4.14 39.09
N GLU A 799 2.17 -5.24 38.34
CA GLU A 799 3.10 -6.37 38.30
C GLU A 799 4.28 -6.17 37.33
N GLY A 800 4.42 -4.98 36.71
CA GLY A 800 5.46 -4.66 35.76
C GLY A 800 5.32 -5.34 34.37
N MET A 801 4.19 -6.01 34.12
CA MET A 801 3.87 -6.63 32.83
C MET A 801 3.13 -5.66 31.93
N ALA A 802 3.35 -5.77 30.61
CA ALA A 802 2.65 -4.94 29.64
C ALA A 802 1.15 -5.28 29.59
N VAL A 803 0.32 -4.27 29.77
CA VAL A 803 -1.14 -4.34 29.58
C VAL A 803 -1.49 -3.98 28.13
N GLN A 804 -0.80 -2.99 27.57
CA GLN A 804 -0.97 -2.53 26.19
C GLN A 804 0.38 -2.13 25.60
N SER A 805 0.52 -2.29 24.28
CA SER A 805 1.73 -1.93 23.55
C SER A 805 1.39 -1.14 22.28
N MET A 806 2.17 -0.11 21.99
CA MET A 806 2.23 0.45 20.65
C MET A 806 2.76 -0.58 19.67
N ARG A 807 2.34 -0.46 18.40
CA ARG A 807 2.86 -1.24 17.27
C ARG A 807 3.47 -0.35 16.19
N SER A 808 3.10 0.92 16.13
CA SER A 808 3.86 1.95 15.42
C SER A 808 4.91 2.54 16.35
N ALA A 809 6.00 3.01 15.77
CA ALA A 809 7.06 3.67 16.53
C ALA A 809 7.11 5.17 16.19
N THR A 810 7.63 5.95 17.12
CA THR A 810 7.88 7.38 17.00
C THR A 810 9.34 7.69 17.33
N TYR A 811 9.74 8.93 17.14
CA TYR A 811 11.08 9.45 17.47
C TYR A 811 10.98 10.92 17.82
N VAL A 812 12.01 11.46 18.43
CA VAL A 812 12.12 12.89 18.71
C VAL A 812 13.48 13.43 18.28
N HIS A 813 13.50 14.71 17.95
CA HIS A 813 14.69 15.46 17.53
C HIS A 813 15.28 16.28 18.69
N PRO A 814 16.52 16.75 18.57
CA PRO A 814 17.11 17.64 19.58
C PRO A 814 16.21 18.86 19.80
N GLY A 815 15.91 19.16 21.08
CA GLY A 815 15.06 20.28 21.49
C GLY A 815 13.56 20.08 21.32
N GLU A 816 13.11 18.95 20.78
CA GLU A 816 11.69 18.66 20.56
C GLU A 816 10.95 18.41 21.86
N ARG A 817 9.75 18.95 21.94
CA ARG A 817 8.75 18.67 23.00
C ARG A 817 7.53 18.02 22.36
N LEU A 818 7.48 16.68 22.41
CA LEU A 818 6.36 15.91 21.88
C LEU A 818 5.27 15.76 22.95
N THR A 819 4.02 15.96 22.59
CA THR A 819 2.86 15.71 23.48
C THR A 819 1.89 14.75 22.84
N CYS A 820 1.61 13.63 23.54
CA CYS A 820 0.57 12.67 23.22
C CYS A 820 -0.63 12.91 24.14
N GLN A 821 -1.86 12.92 23.62
CA GLN A 821 -3.05 13.04 24.44
C GLN A 821 -3.26 11.78 25.30
N GLY A 822 -3.10 10.60 24.68
CA GLY A 822 -3.27 9.32 25.34
C GLY A 822 -2.65 8.16 24.60
N CYS A 823 -3.13 6.95 24.88
CA CYS A 823 -2.75 5.73 24.17
C CYS A 823 -3.71 5.48 23.02
N HIS A 824 -3.29 5.78 21.78
CA HIS A 824 -4.11 5.63 20.57
C HIS A 824 -5.38 6.50 20.58
N GLU A 825 -5.18 7.78 20.83
CA GLU A 825 -6.25 8.77 20.89
C GLU A 825 -6.95 8.96 19.53
N PRO A 826 -8.28 9.22 19.55
CA PRO A 826 -9.02 9.62 18.36
C PRO A 826 -8.57 11.01 17.87
N LYS A 827 -8.13 11.09 16.62
CA LYS A 827 -7.58 12.33 16.01
C LYS A 827 -8.59 13.47 15.89
N HIS A 828 -9.88 13.17 15.99
CA HIS A 828 -10.99 14.11 15.77
C HIS A 828 -11.62 14.63 17.06
N ARG A 829 -11.15 14.17 18.23
CA ARG A 829 -11.63 14.65 19.52
C ARG A 829 -10.62 15.62 20.13
N PRO A 830 -11.06 16.79 20.61
CA PRO A 830 -10.21 17.65 21.42
C PRO A 830 -9.86 16.95 22.74
N PRO A 831 -8.76 17.33 23.40
CA PRO A 831 -8.45 16.86 24.75
C PRO A 831 -9.64 17.03 25.69
N SER A 832 -10.02 15.97 26.40
CA SER A 832 -11.16 15.98 27.31
C SER A 832 -10.86 16.68 28.64
N ARG A 833 -9.60 17.02 28.87
CA ARG A 833 -9.11 17.48 30.18
C ARG A 833 -9.06 18.99 30.30
N GLN A 834 -9.56 19.50 31.43
CA GLN A 834 -9.52 20.92 31.77
C GLN A 834 -8.39 21.26 32.77
N GLU A 835 -7.89 20.29 33.53
CA GLU A 835 -6.84 20.49 34.55
C GLU A 835 -5.46 20.14 34.02
N PRO A 836 -4.39 20.84 34.45
CA PRO A 836 -3.03 20.48 34.10
C PRO A 836 -2.70 19.04 34.55
N PRO A 837 -2.04 18.21 33.71
CA PRO A 837 -1.61 16.89 34.11
C PRO A 837 -0.60 16.94 35.24
N LEU A 838 -0.71 16.03 36.22
CA LEU A 838 0.17 15.98 37.40
C LEU A 838 1.65 15.86 36.98
N ALA A 839 1.95 15.07 35.96
CA ALA A 839 3.30 14.89 35.47
C ALA A 839 3.94 16.20 34.93
N LEU A 840 3.13 17.14 34.41
CA LEU A 840 3.64 18.43 33.90
C LEU A 840 3.86 19.48 35.00
N LEU A 841 3.48 19.17 36.22
CA LEU A 841 3.74 20.05 37.40
C LEU A 841 5.13 19.81 38.00
N ARG A 842 5.92 18.92 37.45
CA ARG A 842 7.28 18.61 37.89
C ARG A 842 8.24 18.56 36.70
N GLU A 843 9.54 18.44 36.98
CA GLU A 843 10.55 18.24 35.97
C GLU A 843 10.35 16.88 35.26
N PRO A 844 10.79 16.71 33.98
CA PRO A 844 10.68 15.45 33.28
C PRO A 844 11.45 14.35 33.99
N SER A 845 10.87 13.16 34.08
CA SER A 845 11.53 11.99 34.67
C SER A 845 12.65 11.49 33.75
N PRO A 846 13.83 11.16 34.30
CA PRO A 846 14.80 10.37 33.56
C PRO A 846 14.26 8.97 33.33
N ILE A 847 14.66 8.33 32.23
CA ILE A 847 14.39 6.90 31.97
C ILE A 847 15.20 6.08 32.98
N ARG A 848 14.53 5.27 33.79
CA ARG A 848 15.18 4.35 34.74
C ARG A 848 15.50 3.04 34.01
N PRO A 849 16.77 2.73 33.76
CA PRO A 849 17.16 1.48 33.09
C PRO A 849 16.65 0.25 33.84
N ALA A 850 16.38 -0.82 33.10
CA ALA A 850 16.18 -2.14 33.69
C ALA A 850 17.48 -2.66 34.37
N PRO A 851 17.42 -3.70 35.20
CA PRO A 851 18.62 -4.26 35.84
C PRO A 851 19.74 -4.66 34.87
N ASP A 852 19.38 -4.96 33.61
CA ASP A 852 20.32 -5.29 32.53
C ASP A 852 20.90 -4.05 31.81
N GLY A 853 20.59 -2.84 32.25
CA GLY A 853 20.90 -1.61 31.54
C GLY A 853 20.03 -1.42 30.31
N ALA A 854 20.40 -0.47 29.43
CA ALA A 854 19.70 -0.19 28.16
C ALA A 854 20.29 -1.03 27.00
N ASN A 855 20.55 -2.31 27.24
CA ASN A 855 21.15 -3.21 26.27
C ASN A 855 20.11 -3.77 25.30
N PRO A 856 20.53 -4.23 24.08
CA PRO A 856 19.69 -5.03 23.22
C PRO A 856 19.13 -6.25 23.96
N PHE A 857 17.84 -6.55 23.77
CA PHE A 857 17.23 -7.71 24.43
C PHE A 857 17.87 -9.01 23.90
N SER A 858 18.19 -9.95 24.79
CA SER A 858 18.81 -11.22 24.43
C SER A 858 18.27 -12.36 25.30
N TYR A 859 17.63 -13.36 24.66
CA TYR A 859 17.14 -14.55 25.35
C TYR A 859 18.27 -15.34 26.03
N PRO A 860 19.43 -15.63 25.37
CA PRO A 860 20.52 -16.34 25.99
C PRO A 860 21.09 -15.66 27.25
N ARG A 861 21.05 -14.32 27.28
CA ARG A 861 21.57 -13.55 28.40
C ARG A 861 20.57 -13.37 29.55
N LEU A 862 19.28 -13.17 29.19
CA LEU A 862 18.27 -12.80 30.19
C LEU A 862 17.40 -13.98 30.64
N VAL A 863 17.03 -14.88 29.73
CA VAL A 863 16.05 -15.96 30.03
C VAL A 863 16.74 -17.28 30.29
N GLN A 864 17.73 -17.69 29.48
CA GLN A 864 18.38 -18.98 29.65
C GLN A 864 18.96 -19.19 31.07
N PRO A 865 19.65 -18.21 31.68
CA PRO A 865 20.17 -18.37 33.04
C PRO A 865 19.08 -18.59 34.11
N VAL A 866 17.87 -18.07 33.87
CA VAL A 866 16.72 -18.34 34.76
C VAL A 866 16.30 -19.80 34.64
N LEU A 867 16.20 -20.31 33.41
CA LEU A 867 15.85 -21.72 33.17
C LEU A 867 16.88 -22.66 33.73
N ASP A 868 18.15 -22.35 33.55
CA ASP A 868 19.26 -23.17 34.05
C ASP A 868 19.23 -23.32 35.58
N ARG A 869 18.89 -22.23 36.29
CA ARG A 869 18.79 -22.23 37.75
C ARG A 869 17.58 -22.95 38.31
N HIS A 870 16.43 -22.81 37.64
CA HIS A 870 15.14 -23.16 38.25
C HIS A 870 14.38 -24.29 37.56
N CYS A 871 14.72 -24.62 36.32
CA CYS A 871 13.85 -25.46 35.46
C CYS A 871 14.59 -26.68 34.87
N VAL A 872 15.79 -26.49 34.32
CA VAL A 872 16.50 -27.48 33.48
C VAL A 872 16.72 -28.79 34.20
N GLU A 873 17.16 -28.78 35.45
CA GLU A 873 17.48 -30.01 36.23
C GLU A 873 16.25 -30.90 36.39
N CYS A 874 15.13 -30.32 36.85
CA CYS A 874 13.87 -31.02 37.02
C CYS A 874 13.31 -31.56 35.71
N HIS A 875 13.32 -30.73 34.67
CA HIS A 875 12.82 -31.10 33.34
C HIS A 875 13.61 -32.23 32.70
N ARG A 876 14.94 -32.24 32.91
CA ARG A 876 15.83 -33.33 32.46
C ARG A 876 15.55 -34.62 33.23
N ALA A 877 15.44 -34.55 34.57
CA ALA A 877 15.15 -35.71 35.39
C ALA A 877 13.80 -36.37 35.08
N LYS A 878 12.80 -35.58 34.71
CA LYS A 878 11.45 -36.07 34.39
C LYS A 878 11.23 -36.36 32.90
N ASN A 879 12.26 -36.23 32.07
CA ASN A 879 12.14 -36.31 30.60
C ASN A 879 10.97 -35.45 30.06
N ALA A 880 10.84 -34.24 30.60
CA ALA A 880 9.81 -33.28 30.25
C ALA A 880 10.27 -32.38 29.06
N LEU A 881 9.61 -31.23 28.85
CA LEU A 881 9.99 -30.27 27.79
C LEU A 881 11.46 -29.89 27.91
N ASP A 882 12.23 -30.09 26.84
CA ASP A 882 13.67 -29.78 26.85
C ASP A 882 13.88 -28.25 26.93
N LEU A 883 14.48 -27.82 28.05
CA LEU A 883 14.79 -26.42 28.34
C LEU A 883 16.29 -26.14 28.35
N ASP A 884 17.09 -27.07 27.83
CA ASP A 884 18.54 -26.99 27.75
C ASP A 884 19.01 -25.85 26.83
N GLY A 885 20.07 -25.15 27.24
CA GLY A 885 20.70 -24.07 26.50
C GLY A 885 21.58 -24.52 25.32
N SER A 886 21.63 -25.80 24.99
CA SER A 886 22.39 -26.30 23.85
C SER A 886 21.75 -25.85 22.53
N LEU A 887 22.60 -25.76 21.49
CA LEU A 887 22.17 -25.31 20.18
C LEU A 887 21.23 -26.31 19.52
N ALA A 888 20.18 -25.79 18.95
CA ALA A 888 19.29 -26.49 18.03
C ALA A 888 19.81 -26.43 16.59
N ALA A 889 19.29 -27.30 15.72
CA ALA A 889 19.75 -27.39 14.33
C ALA A 889 19.41 -26.17 13.46
N ALA A 890 18.43 -25.35 13.86
CA ALA A 890 17.94 -24.24 13.04
C ALA A 890 18.29 -22.88 13.66
N HIS A 891 18.67 -21.92 12.82
CA HIS A 891 18.86 -20.50 13.13
C HIS A 891 19.89 -20.16 14.20
N GLY A 892 20.67 -21.13 14.73
CA GLY A 892 21.60 -20.93 15.84
C GLY A 892 20.90 -20.67 17.17
N TRP A 893 19.61 -20.98 17.30
CA TRP A 893 18.84 -20.84 18.54
C TRP A 893 19.10 -22.00 19.50
N THR A 894 18.78 -21.80 20.78
CA THR A 894 18.83 -22.89 21.79
C THR A 894 17.58 -23.78 21.71
N ARG A 895 17.70 -25.02 22.18
CA ARG A 895 16.55 -25.96 22.26
C ARG A 895 15.45 -25.41 23.16
N SER A 896 15.82 -24.83 24.29
CA SER A 896 14.91 -24.16 25.22
C SER A 896 14.07 -23.10 24.51
N TYR A 897 14.74 -22.24 23.74
CA TYR A 897 14.05 -21.17 22.99
C TYR A 897 13.07 -21.74 21.97
N GLN A 898 13.52 -22.70 21.14
CA GLN A 898 12.63 -23.29 20.13
C GLN A 898 11.37 -23.89 20.76
N ASN A 899 11.55 -24.63 21.85
CA ASN A 899 10.45 -25.30 22.56
C ASN A 899 9.51 -24.30 23.23
N LEU A 900 10.05 -23.29 23.90
CA LEU A 900 9.23 -22.28 24.60
C LEU A 900 8.56 -21.32 23.64
N ALA A 901 9.26 -20.83 22.61
CA ALA A 901 8.69 -19.91 21.64
C ALA A 901 7.56 -20.56 20.85
N ALA A 902 7.72 -21.80 20.40
CA ALA A 902 6.69 -22.53 19.66
C ALA A 902 5.43 -22.79 20.49
N LYS A 903 5.58 -23.07 21.82
CA LYS A 903 4.47 -23.51 22.67
C LYS A 903 3.84 -22.40 23.50
N TYR A 904 4.64 -21.45 23.95
CA TYR A 904 4.25 -20.44 24.92
C TYR A 904 4.65 -19.01 24.52
N GLY A 905 5.47 -18.83 23.49
CA GLY A 905 5.91 -17.50 23.04
C GLY A 905 4.73 -16.61 22.68
N PHE A 906 4.88 -15.34 22.89
CA PHE A 906 4.01 -14.31 22.33
C PHE A 906 4.79 -13.54 21.27
N TYR A 907 4.31 -13.57 20.02
CA TYR A 907 4.91 -12.82 18.93
C TYR A 907 3.87 -12.55 17.85
N PHE A 908 4.05 -11.46 17.13
CA PHE A 908 3.23 -11.16 15.96
C PHE A 908 3.76 -11.98 14.78
N SER A 909 2.92 -12.86 14.26
CA SER A 909 3.21 -13.60 13.04
C SER A 909 2.42 -12.97 11.90
N VAL A 910 3.10 -12.16 11.12
CA VAL A 910 2.56 -11.50 9.94
C VAL A 910 3.38 -11.95 8.75
N SER A 911 2.79 -12.44 7.69
CA SER A 911 3.51 -12.78 6.48
C SER A 911 2.68 -12.43 5.25
N ASN A 912 3.26 -11.68 4.33
CA ASN A 912 2.76 -11.40 2.98
C ASN A 912 1.24 -11.28 2.88
N GLY A 913 0.66 -10.48 3.75
CA GLY A 913 -0.75 -10.26 3.73
C GLY A 913 -1.61 -11.23 4.55
N SER A 914 -1.03 -12.20 5.23
CA SER A 914 -1.73 -13.09 6.15
C SER A 914 -1.34 -12.78 7.57
N ILE A 915 -2.27 -12.26 8.36
CA ILE A 915 -2.11 -12.27 9.82
C ILE A 915 -2.44 -13.70 10.25
N ASN A 916 -1.43 -14.47 10.62
CA ASN A 916 -1.68 -15.77 11.23
C ASN A 916 -2.42 -15.52 12.56
N ALA A 917 -3.70 -15.82 12.56
CA ALA A 917 -4.61 -15.64 13.69
C ALA A 917 -4.36 -16.65 14.84
N GLY A 918 -3.18 -17.27 14.87
CA GLY A 918 -2.73 -18.07 15.99
C GLY A 918 -2.76 -17.25 17.29
N ALA A 919 -2.33 -17.79 18.37
CA ALA A 919 -2.35 -17.21 19.71
C ALA A 919 -1.74 -15.79 19.87
N HIS A 920 -1.34 -15.15 18.78
CA HIS A 920 -0.30 -14.12 18.77
C HIS A 920 -0.70 -12.79 18.10
N GLY A 921 -1.89 -12.33 18.35
CA GLY A 921 -2.28 -10.96 18.04
C GLY A 921 -2.70 -10.72 16.59
N GLY A 922 -3.93 -10.31 16.40
CA GLY A 922 -4.49 -9.82 15.15
C GLY A 922 -3.92 -8.46 14.73
N GLY A 923 -4.62 -7.76 13.85
CA GLY A 923 -4.24 -6.43 13.35
C GLY A 923 -4.12 -5.37 14.44
N ARG A 924 -4.72 -5.54 15.62
CA ARG A 924 -4.63 -4.65 16.79
C ARG A 924 -4.16 -5.40 18.02
N THR A 925 -3.42 -4.71 18.89
CA THR A 925 -3.12 -5.17 20.24
C THR A 925 -4.37 -5.06 21.10
N THR A 926 -4.72 -6.11 21.85
CA THR A 926 -5.84 -6.10 22.78
C THR A 926 -5.33 -5.85 24.19
N ALA A 927 -5.79 -4.78 24.84
CA ALA A 927 -5.39 -4.46 26.19
C ALA A 927 -5.71 -5.62 27.17
N GLY A 928 -4.76 -5.95 28.04
CA GLY A 928 -4.84 -7.07 28.96
C GLY A 928 -4.60 -8.46 28.35
N ARG A 929 -4.46 -8.55 27.02
CA ARG A 929 -4.18 -9.81 26.28
C ARG A 929 -2.94 -9.67 25.40
N PHE A 930 -1.88 -9.10 25.96
CA PHE A 930 -0.61 -8.85 25.29
C PHE A 930 0.56 -9.51 26.04
N GLY A 931 1.56 -9.95 25.32
CA GLY A 931 2.83 -10.39 25.86
C GLY A 931 2.70 -11.46 26.95
N ALA A 932 3.26 -11.20 28.09
CA ALA A 932 3.24 -12.07 29.25
C ALA A 932 1.82 -12.40 29.72
N ARG A 933 0.90 -11.41 29.71
CA ARG A 933 -0.50 -11.59 30.12
C ARG A 933 -1.29 -12.51 29.19
N ALA A 934 -0.86 -12.64 27.93
CA ALA A 934 -1.50 -13.54 26.96
C ALA A 934 -0.89 -14.95 26.96
N SER A 935 0.31 -15.13 27.51
CA SER A 935 1.03 -16.39 27.48
C SER A 935 0.61 -17.32 28.62
N LYS A 936 0.37 -18.60 28.27
CA LYS A 936 0.16 -19.64 29.25
C LYS A 936 1.42 -20.00 30.05
N LEU A 937 2.60 -19.49 29.67
CA LEU A 937 3.85 -19.79 30.38
C LEU A 937 3.81 -19.32 31.82
N LEU A 938 3.18 -18.18 32.10
CA LEU A 938 3.06 -17.63 33.45
C LEU A 938 2.40 -18.62 34.46
N ASN A 939 1.50 -19.48 33.96
CA ASN A 939 0.83 -20.50 34.79
C ASN A 939 1.78 -21.57 35.31
N TYR A 940 3.03 -21.61 34.82
CA TYR A 940 4.06 -22.56 35.24
C TYR A 940 5.19 -21.90 36.05
N LEU A 941 5.07 -20.60 36.36
CA LEU A 941 6.10 -19.85 37.09
C LEU A 941 5.77 -19.66 38.57
N ASP A 942 4.80 -20.38 39.09
CA ASP A 942 4.39 -20.32 40.51
C ASP A 942 4.31 -21.70 41.15
N ARG A 943 4.00 -21.73 42.46
CA ARG A 943 3.95 -22.95 43.30
C ARG A 943 3.03 -24.05 42.75
N ARG A 944 2.07 -23.75 41.88
CA ARG A 944 1.19 -24.76 41.25
C ARG A 944 1.93 -25.68 40.29
N HIS A 945 3.08 -25.24 39.79
CA HIS A 945 3.95 -26.06 38.97
C HIS A 945 5.04 -26.68 39.82
N TYR A 946 4.73 -27.82 40.48
CA TYR A 946 5.66 -28.62 41.30
C TYR A 946 6.41 -27.82 42.38
N GLY A 947 5.77 -26.79 42.94
CA GLY A 947 6.34 -25.97 44.01
C GLY A 947 7.35 -24.91 43.51
N VAL A 948 7.43 -24.62 42.23
CA VAL A 948 8.34 -23.59 41.70
C VAL A 948 7.98 -22.23 42.30
N GLU A 949 8.96 -21.50 42.76
CA GLU A 949 8.84 -20.13 43.22
C GLU A 949 10.03 -19.33 42.70
N LEU A 950 9.76 -18.46 41.70
CA LEU A 950 10.79 -17.63 41.12
C LEU A 950 10.92 -16.31 41.89
N PRO A 951 12.15 -15.80 42.10
CA PRO A 951 12.36 -14.43 42.51
C PRO A 951 11.66 -13.46 41.54
N ALA A 952 11.18 -12.33 42.02
CA ALA A 952 10.46 -11.34 41.23
C ALA A 952 11.29 -10.88 40.02
N GLU A 953 12.60 -10.75 40.15
CA GLU A 953 13.49 -10.38 39.05
C GLU A 953 13.53 -11.45 37.95
N ASP A 954 13.63 -12.74 38.31
CA ASP A 954 13.70 -13.85 37.35
C ASP A 954 12.35 -14.05 36.64
N SER A 955 11.23 -13.93 37.35
CA SER A 955 9.90 -13.95 36.79
C SER A 955 9.69 -12.74 35.84
N GLY A 956 10.20 -11.56 36.23
CA GLY A 956 10.19 -10.35 35.42
C GLY A 956 10.97 -10.47 34.11
N ARG A 957 12.12 -11.20 34.10
CA ARG A 957 12.90 -11.47 32.88
C ARG A 957 12.15 -12.34 31.88
N ILE A 958 11.41 -13.35 32.35
CA ILE A 958 10.57 -14.18 31.49
C ILE A 958 9.38 -13.36 30.98
N ALA A 959 8.73 -12.55 31.83
CA ALA A 959 7.65 -11.67 31.40
C ALA A 959 8.14 -10.65 30.36
N LEU A 960 9.30 -10.06 30.55
CA LEU A 960 9.91 -9.13 29.59
C LEU A 960 10.17 -9.80 28.23
N TRP A 961 10.63 -11.04 28.21
CA TRP A 961 10.81 -11.81 26.99
C TRP A 961 9.50 -11.93 26.19
N LEU A 962 8.42 -12.26 26.87
CA LEU A 962 7.10 -12.36 26.25
C LEU A 962 6.58 -11.00 25.76
N ASP A 963 6.81 -9.94 26.54
CA ASP A 963 6.44 -8.56 26.19
C ASP A 963 7.28 -7.99 25.02
N CYS A 964 8.49 -8.52 24.80
CA CYS A 964 9.39 -8.19 23.71
C CYS A 964 9.29 -9.18 22.53
N ASN A 965 8.08 -9.60 22.18
CA ASN A 965 7.81 -10.41 20.99
C ASN A 965 8.52 -11.77 20.97
N SER A 966 8.90 -12.29 22.15
CA SER A 966 9.62 -13.53 22.33
C SER A 966 10.85 -13.68 21.43
N GLU A 967 11.66 -12.62 21.31
CA GLU A 967 12.86 -12.61 20.48
C GLU A 967 13.99 -13.45 21.08
N PHE A 968 14.94 -13.87 20.23
CA PHE A 968 16.13 -14.60 20.63
C PHE A 968 17.38 -13.73 20.61
N TYR A 969 17.64 -13.06 19.46
CA TYR A 969 18.78 -12.17 19.29
C TYR A 969 18.40 -10.71 19.57
N GLY A 970 19.32 -9.98 20.20
CA GLY A 970 19.17 -8.55 20.48
C GLY A 970 19.70 -7.63 19.39
N SER A 971 20.54 -8.15 18.47
CA SER A 971 21.06 -7.40 17.32
C SER A 971 21.37 -8.33 16.15
N TYR A 972 21.72 -7.74 15.00
CA TYR A 972 21.92 -8.50 13.75
C TYR A 972 23.35 -8.98 13.53
N HIS A 973 24.29 -8.61 14.41
CA HIS A 973 25.72 -8.98 14.30
C HIS A 973 26.09 -10.08 15.28
N ASP A 974 27.20 -10.76 15.02
CA ASP A 974 27.91 -11.65 15.96
C ASP A 974 26.99 -12.60 16.72
N THR A 975 26.10 -13.30 15.99
CA THR A 975 25.10 -14.21 16.60
C THR A 975 25.71 -15.28 17.50
N GLU A 976 26.92 -15.75 17.22
CA GLU A 976 27.65 -16.69 18.09
C GLU A 976 27.99 -16.08 19.47
N ARG A 977 28.41 -14.81 19.51
CA ARG A 977 28.65 -14.11 20.78
C ARG A 977 27.36 -13.93 21.56
N GLN A 978 26.28 -13.54 20.86
CA GLN A 978 24.97 -13.39 21.48
C GLN A 978 24.44 -14.72 22.05
N THR A 979 24.66 -15.85 21.37
CA THR A 979 24.27 -17.18 21.85
C THR A 979 25.01 -17.56 23.14
N ARG A 980 26.23 -17.04 23.36
CA ARG A 980 26.96 -17.16 24.64
C ARG A 980 26.52 -16.17 25.72
N GLY A 981 25.48 -15.33 25.42
CA GLY A 981 24.97 -14.32 26.37
C GLY A 981 25.77 -13.01 26.40
N GLU A 982 26.66 -12.79 25.44
CA GLU A 982 27.43 -11.54 25.37
C GLU A 982 26.55 -10.39 24.81
N VAL A 983 26.83 -9.18 25.27
CA VAL A 983 26.21 -7.96 24.73
C VAL A 983 26.83 -7.62 23.38
N VAL A 984 25.99 -7.49 22.37
CA VAL A 984 26.39 -7.05 21.02
C VAL A 984 25.52 -5.85 20.62
N LEU A 985 26.16 -4.70 20.54
CA LEU A 985 25.48 -3.47 20.10
C LEU A 985 25.37 -3.42 18.57
N PRO A 986 24.27 -2.90 18.01
CA PRO A 986 24.17 -2.68 16.58
C PRO A 986 25.19 -1.60 16.13
N ARG A 987 25.76 -1.80 14.94
CA ARG A 987 26.66 -0.83 14.31
C ARG A 987 26.01 -0.39 12.99
N LEU A 988 25.85 0.91 12.80
CA LEU A 988 25.59 1.55 11.53
C LEU A 988 26.93 2.05 11.03
N ASP A 989 27.56 1.30 10.14
CA ASP A 989 28.87 1.65 9.57
C ASP A 989 28.71 2.63 8.40
#